data_9d306b607d54d69675f12339a2fcfd52
#
_entry.id   9d306b607d54d69675f12339a2fcfd52
#
_cell.length_a   1.000
_cell.length_b   1.000
_cell.length_c   1.000
_cell.angle_alpha   90.00
_cell.angle_beta   90.00
_cell.angle_gamma   90.00
#
_symmetry.space_group_name_H-M   'P 1'
#
loop_
_entity.id
_entity.type
_entity.pdbx_description
1 polymer ?
#
loop_
_entity_poly.entity_id
_entity_poly.type
_entity_poly.pdbx_seq_one_letter_code
_entity_poly.pdbx_strand_id
1 'polypeptide(L)'
;MSLAALNLFWKLSLNGLLASCLSPHPNVSPLEAEVVLLVHLLPAQRRPLAAKALTGTHCKFGRHAEDQDSQAPCREKLRVHSFFPGITANPSTDEDQRLRESVQSAFTAGRSSAGADRGGEEDDTRRTPGSGRIWMARQDPGGPPPASPAVGCHRAGPWSQAAGVEEPPLPAVVLTILARNAEHSLPHYLGALERLDYPRARLALWCATDHNTDNSTQMLQEWLAAVGDDYATVVWRPEGEPRSYPDEEGPKHWTKERHQFLMELKQEALTFARDWGADYILFADTDNILTNNQTLRLLIEQGLPVVAPMLDSQTYYSNFWCGITPQGYYRRTADYFPTKNRQRRGCFRVPMVHSTFLVSLRAEGAAQLAFYPPHPNYTWPFDDIIVFAYACQAAGVTVHVCNEHRYGYMNVPVKSHQGLEDEKVNFIHLILEALVDGPPMRASVHVSRPPKRPSKMGFDEVFVISLARRPDRRERMLSSLWEMEISGRVVEAVDGRTLNSSIMRSLGVDLLPGYQDPYSGRTLTKGEVGCFLSHYSIWEEVAARGLAQVLVFEDDVRFESNFRGRLERLMEEVEAEKLPWDLIYLGRKQVNPEEEAAVERLPHLVVAGYSYWTLAYVLSLAGARKLLASQPLCRMLPVDEFLPIMFDRHPNEQYKAHFWPRDLRAFSARPLLAAPTHYAGDAEWLSDTETSSPWDDDSGRIISWSGSHKTLRGPRLDLAGSSGHSLPPPPHPRDEL
;
A
#
# COMPACT_ATOMS: atom_id res chain seq x y z
N MET A 1 -4.93 -45.60 -7.72
CA MET A 1 -4.10 -44.88 -8.72
C MET A 1 -3.82 -43.54 -8.11
N SER A 2 -2.56 -43.13 -8.04
CA SER A 2 -2.19 -41.87 -7.36
C SER A 2 -2.60 -40.63 -8.18
N LEU A 3 -2.87 -39.54 -7.52
CA LEU A 3 -3.19 -38.23 -8.17
C LEU A 3 -2.17 -37.82 -9.27
N ALA A 4 -0.93 -38.26 -9.15
CA ALA A 4 0.10 -38.03 -10.16
C ALA A 4 -0.16 -38.79 -11.48
N ALA A 5 -0.77 -39.99 -11.39
CA ALA A 5 -1.12 -40.77 -12.58
C ALA A 5 -2.34 -40.19 -13.31
N LEU A 6 -3.31 -39.63 -12.54
CA LEU A 6 -4.46 -38.91 -13.11
C LEU A 6 -4.04 -37.62 -13.81
N ASN A 7 -3.10 -36.89 -13.23
CA ASN A 7 -2.59 -35.63 -13.81
C ASN A 7 -1.76 -35.88 -15.09
N LEU A 8 -1.03 -36.97 -15.15
CA LEU A 8 -0.29 -37.39 -16.35
C LEU A 8 -1.25 -37.86 -17.46
N PHE A 9 -2.28 -38.58 -17.08
CA PHE A 9 -3.32 -39.05 -18.02
C PHE A 9 -4.12 -37.87 -18.59
N TRP A 10 -4.44 -36.88 -17.78
CA TRP A 10 -5.10 -35.63 -18.21
C TRP A 10 -4.23 -34.81 -19.15
N LYS A 11 -2.93 -34.63 -18.85
CA LYS A 11 -2.00 -33.89 -19.71
C LYS A 11 -1.73 -34.57 -21.05
N LEU A 12 -1.67 -35.90 -21.07
CA LEU A 12 -1.47 -36.64 -22.31
C LEU A 12 -2.76 -36.70 -23.17
N SER A 13 -3.93 -36.74 -22.56
CA SER A 13 -5.21 -36.65 -23.27
C SER A 13 -5.50 -35.25 -23.84
N LEU A 14 -5.10 -34.20 -23.13
CA LEU A 14 -5.24 -32.83 -23.64
C LEU A 14 -4.30 -32.53 -24.81
N ASN A 15 -3.04 -32.99 -24.74
CA ASN A 15 -2.07 -32.84 -25.81
C ASN A 15 -2.42 -33.68 -27.06
N GLY A 16 -3.03 -34.83 -26.86
CA GLY A 16 -3.55 -35.64 -27.95
C GLY A 16 -4.76 -35.04 -28.65
N LEU A 17 -5.66 -34.41 -27.90
CA LEU A 17 -6.82 -33.69 -28.45
C LEU A 17 -6.42 -32.38 -29.16
N LEU A 18 -5.44 -31.65 -28.65
CA LEU A 18 -4.90 -30.46 -29.31
C LEU A 18 -4.17 -30.80 -30.61
N ALA A 19 -3.43 -31.92 -30.65
CA ALA A 19 -2.75 -32.37 -31.87
C ALA A 19 -3.70 -32.86 -32.98
N SER A 20 -4.88 -33.39 -32.64
CA SER A 20 -5.90 -33.82 -33.61
C SER A 20 -6.84 -32.70 -34.07
N CYS A 21 -6.92 -31.58 -33.35
CA CYS A 21 -7.72 -30.40 -33.73
C CYS A 21 -6.95 -29.33 -34.52
N LEU A 22 -5.63 -29.44 -34.63
CA LEU A 22 -4.77 -28.47 -35.32
C LEU A 22 -4.26 -28.97 -36.69
N SER A 23 -5.10 -29.68 -37.45
CA SER A 23 -4.85 -29.81 -38.92
C SER A 23 -5.22 -28.46 -39.54
N PRO A 24 -4.30 -27.84 -40.33
CA PRO A 24 -4.59 -26.53 -40.91
C PRO A 24 -5.60 -26.64 -42.04
N HIS A 25 -6.85 -26.34 -41.77
CA HIS A 25 -7.80 -25.97 -42.80
C HIS A 25 -7.70 -24.45 -43.04
N PRO A 26 -7.40 -23.98 -44.24
CA PRO A 26 -7.02 -22.58 -44.50
C PRO A 26 -8.13 -21.55 -44.44
N ASN A 27 -9.32 -21.86 -43.97
CA ASN A 27 -10.48 -20.96 -44.00
C ASN A 27 -11.36 -20.93 -42.73
N VAL A 28 -10.82 -21.15 -41.56
CA VAL A 28 -11.58 -21.04 -40.27
C VAL A 28 -10.98 -19.94 -39.44
N SER A 29 -11.80 -18.96 -39.03
CA SER A 29 -11.34 -17.87 -38.17
C SER A 29 -11.08 -18.34 -36.74
N PRO A 30 -10.19 -17.68 -35.97
CA PRO A 30 -9.90 -18.04 -34.58
C PRO A 30 -11.14 -18.12 -33.67
N LEU A 31 -12.17 -17.30 -33.95
CA LEU A 31 -13.42 -17.29 -33.18
C LEU A 31 -14.27 -18.54 -33.39
N GLU A 32 -14.24 -19.11 -34.60
CA GLU A 32 -15.00 -20.34 -34.94
C GLU A 32 -14.34 -21.57 -34.31
N ALA A 33 -13.02 -21.57 -34.17
CA ALA A 33 -12.29 -22.63 -33.47
C ALA A 33 -12.58 -22.65 -31.98
N GLU A 34 -12.69 -21.48 -31.33
CA GLU A 34 -13.08 -21.38 -29.91
C GLU A 34 -14.52 -21.84 -29.65
N VAL A 35 -15.45 -21.53 -30.54
CA VAL A 35 -16.87 -21.97 -30.41
C VAL A 35 -16.99 -23.49 -30.57
N VAL A 36 -16.25 -24.09 -31.47
CA VAL A 36 -16.21 -25.57 -31.66
C VAL A 36 -15.60 -26.25 -30.43
N LEU A 37 -14.56 -25.69 -29.82
CA LEU A 37 -13.94 -26.21 -28.59
C LEU A 37 -14.88 -26.12 -27.41
N LEU A 38 -15.64 -25.03 -27.26
CA LEU A 38 -16.63 -24.84 -26.18
C LEU A 38 -17.79 -25.86 -26.26
N VAL A 39 -18.26 -26.18 -27.47
CA VAL A 39 -19.32 -27.19 -27.65
C VAL A 39 -18.84 -28.59 -27.29
N HIS A 40 -17.56 -28.93 -27.52
CA HIS A 40 -17.00 -30.24 -27.16
C HIS A 40 -16.71 -30.38 -25.66
N LEU A 41 -16.61 -29.30 -24.92
CA LEU A 41 -16.41 -29.31 -23.47
C LEU A 41 -17.71 -29.41 -22.66
N LEU A 42 -18.88 -29.34 -23.30
CA LEU A 42 -20.17 -29.50 -22.63
C LEU A 42 -20.49 -30.99 -22.36
N PRO A 43 -21.16 -31.30 -21.23
CA PRO A 43 -21.63 -32.66 -20.95
C PRO A 43 -22.47 -33.22 -22.09
N ALA A 44 -22.29 -34.50 -22.38
CA ALA A 44 -22.90 -35.17 -23.55
C ALA A 44 -24.42 -34.99 -23.71
N GLN A 45 -25.15 -34.79 -22.61
CA GLN A 45 -26.61 -34.57 -22.60
C GLN A 45 -27.04 -33.17 -23.11
N ARG A 46 -26.13 -32.20 -23.22
CA ARG A 46 -26.44 -30.83 -23.67
C ARG A 46 -25.93 -30.48 -25.09
N ARG A 47 -25.15 -31.36 -25.71
CA ARG A 47 -24.60 -31.17 -27.07
C ARG A 47 -25.66 -31.02 -28.18
N PRO A 48 -26.79 -31.73 -28.19
CA PRO A 48 -27.79 -31.57 -29.22
C PRO A 48 -28.52 -30.23 -29.24
N LEU A 49 -28.63 -29.59 -28.05
CA LEU A 49 -29.28 -28.27 -27.91
C LEU A 49 -28.36 -27.12 -28.38
N ALA A 50 -27.07 -27.24 -28.11
CA ALA A 50 -26.09 -26.25 -28.55
C ALA A 50 -25.87 -26.30 -30.09
N ALA A 51 -25.86 -27.48 -30.69
CA ALA A 51 -25.73 -27.67 -32.11
C ALA A 51 -26.96 -27.13 -32.89
N LYS A 52 -28.18 -27.25 -32.33
CA LYS A 52 -29.39 -26.68 -32.94
C LYS A 52 -29.45 -25.14 -32.90
N ALA A 53 -28.85 -24.52 -31.88
CA ALA A 53 -28.75 -23.06 -31.80
C ALA A 53 -27.77 -22.47 -32.85
N LEU A 54 -26.70 -23.20 -33.19
CA LEU A 54 -25.70 -22.77 -34.17
C LEU A 54 -26.14 -22.99 -35.62
N THR A 55 -26.92 -24.03 -35.90
CA THR A 55 -27.43 -24.28 -37.27
C THR A 55 -28.57 -23.34 -37.68
N GLY A 56 -29.25 -22.70 -36.73
CA GLY A 56 -30.26 -21.69 -37.01
C GLY A 56 -29.76 -20.35 -37.56
N THR A 57 -28.46 -20.09 -37.42
CA THR A 57 -27.82 -18.82 -37.81
C THR A 57 -27.19 -18.88 -39.23
N HIS A 58 -27.05 -20.08 -39.83
CA HIS A 58 -26.37 -20.25 -41.11
C HIS A 58 -27.24 -20.10 -42.38
N CYS A 59 -28.51 -19.75 -42.25
CA CYS A 59 -29.43 -19.69 -43.38
C CYS A 59 -29.64 -18.29 -44.03
N LYS A 60 -28.68 -17.39 -43.96
CA LYS A 60 -28.74 -16.13 -44.75
C LYS A 60 -27.34 -15.61 -45.13
N PHE A 61 -26.62 -16.35 -45.93
CA PHE A 61 -25.55 -15.78 -46.76
C PHE A 61 -25.52 -16.55 -48.09
N GLY A 62 -26.35 -16.06 -49.01
CA GLY A 62 -26.32 -16.44 -50.43
C GLY A 62 -25.72 -15.32 -51.24
N ARG A 63 -24.62 -15.64 -51.87
CA ARG A 63 -23.97 -15.03 -53.06
C ARG A 63 -24.61 -13.76 -53.65
N HIS A 64 -23.85 -12.70 -53.72
CA HIS A 64 -23.67 -11.93 -54.95
C HIS A 64 -22.26 -11.28 -54.94
N ALA A 65 -21.56 -11.50 -56.05
CA ALA A 65 -20.27 -10.91 -56.39
C ALA A 65 -20.49 -9.53 -57.04
N GLU A 66 -19.41 -8.71 -56.96
CA GLU A 66 -19.12 -7.51 -57.76
C GLU A 66 -19.94 -6.25 -57.49
N ASP A 67 -19.39 -5.25 -56.82
CA ASP A 67 -18.87 -4.05 -57.45
C ASP A 67 -18.19 -3.08 -56.45
N GLN A 68 -17.38 -2.21 -57.00
CA GLN A 68 -16.38 -1.32 -56.41
C GLN A 68 -16.96 -0.14 -55.63
N ASP A 69 -16.10 0.40 -54.77
CA ASP A 69 -16.03 1.77 -54.22
C ASP A 69 -17.14 2.24 -53.28
N SER A 70 -16.80 2.30 -52.00
CA SER A 70 -16.85 3.55 -51.20
C SER A 70 -16.50 3.34 -49.72
N GLN A 71 -15.68 4.24 -49.20
CA GLN A 71 -15.24 4.35 -47.81
C GLN A 71 -16.40 4.77 -46.90
N ALA A 72 -16.66 3.99 -45.84
CA ALA A 72 -17.13 4.46 -44.52
C ALA A 72 -17.24 3.28 -43.54
N PRO A 73 -16.87 3.41 -42.25
CA PRO A 73 -16.86 2.31 -41.30
C PRO A 73 -18.23 2.11 -40.65
N CYS A 74 -18.79 0.95 -40.84
CA CYS A 74 -20.00 0.50 -40.14
C CYS A 74 -19.64 0.05 -38.71
N ARG A 75 -20.16 0.76 -37.71
CA ARG A 75 -20.23 0.32 -36.31
C ARG A 75 -21.50 -0.48 -36.10
N GLU A 76 -21.42 -1.78 -36.02
CA GLU A 76 -22.52 -2.60 -35.52
C GLU A 76 -22.41 -2.84 -34.02
N LYS A 77 -23.48 -2.45 -33.30
CA LYS A 77 -23.68 -2.74 -31.88
C LYS A 77 -24.23 -4.15 -31.72
N LEU A 78 -23.42 -5.07 -31.19
CA LEU A 78 -23.95 -6.34 -30.72
C LEU A 78 -24.70 -6.13 -29.38
N ARG A 79 -26.03 -6.35 -29.41
CA ARG A 79 -26.85 -6.52 -28.21
C ARG A 79 -26.81 -8.00 -27.81
N VAL A 80 -26.21 -8.30 -26.67
CA VAL A 80 -26.31 -9.62 -26.05
C VAL A 80 -27.61 -9.66 -25.24
N HIS A 81 -28.60 -10.41 -25.69
CA HIS A 81 -29.77 -10.77 -24.88
C HIS A 81 -29.47 -12.02 -24.07
N SER A 82 -29.53 -11.89 -22.74
CA SER A 82 -29.45 -13.00 -21.80
C SER A 82 -30.69 -13.90 -21.92
N PHE A 83 -30.48 -15.18 -22.23
CA PHE A 83 -31.51 -16.23 -22.20
C PHE A 83 -31.39 -17.00 -20.87
N PHE A 84 -32.32 -16.75 -19.96
CA PHE A 84 -32.73 -17.69 -18.93
C PHE A 84 -34.26 -17.61 -18.81
N PRO A 85 -35.01 -18.66 -19.11
CA PRO A 85 -36.44 -18.70 -18.82
C PRO A 85 -36.65 -19.41 -17.46
N GLY A 86 -37.40 -18.71 -16.61
CA GLY A 86 -38.23 -19.34 -15.58
C GLY A 86 -37.71 -19.29 -14.15
N ILE A 87 -37.91 -18.18 -13.48
CA ILE A 87 -38.38 -18.13 -12.09
C ILE A 87 -39.13 -16.80 -11.95
N THR A 88 -40.40 -16.87 -11.66
CA THR A 88 -41.26 -15.75 -11.31
C THR A 88 -40.93 -15.27 -9.91
N ALA A 89 -40.49 -14.03 -9.78
CA ALA A 89 -40.52 -13.28 -8.53
C ALA A 89 -40.86 -11.82 -8.82
N ASN A 90 -41.77 -11.31 -8.04
CA ASN A 90 -42.39 -9.99 -8.10
C ASN A 90 -41.38 -8.85 -7.96
N PRO A 91 -41.66 -7.69 -8.57
CA PRO A 91 -40.80 -6.51 -8.50
C PRO A 91 -41.22 -5.63 -7.32
N SER A 92 -40.27 -5.21 -6.53
CA SER A 92 -40.22 -3.88 -5.93
C SER A 92 -39.05 -3.74 -4.95
N THR A 93 -38.10 -2.93 -5.29
CA THR A 93 -37.51 -2.00 -4.32
C THR A 93 -36.73 -0.92 -5.08
N ASP A 94 -36.95 0.28 -4.62
CA ASP A 94 -36.50 1.60 -5.10
C ASP A 94 -34.95 1.76 -5.11
N GLU A 95 -34.19 0.79 -4.57
CA GLU A 95 -32.72 0.82 -4.48
C GLU A 95 -32.02 0.47 -5.79
N ASP A 96 -32.59 -0.42 -6.58
CA ASP A 96 -31.99 -0.83 -7.86
C ASP A 96 -32.07 0.28 -8.94
N GLN A 97 -33.00 1.20 -8.79
CA GLN A 97 -33.15 2.34 -9.67
C GLN A 97 -32.13 3.45 -9.33
N ARG A 98 -31.85 3.67 -8.05
CA ARG A 98 -30.83 4.64 -7.60
C ARG A 98 -29.42 4.23 -7.93
N LEU A 99 -29.11 2.92 -7.92
CA LEU A 99 -27.81 2.42 -8.34
C LEU A 99 -27.57 2.59 -9.85
N ARG A 100 -28.59 2.43 -10.67
CA ARG A 100 -28.51 2.63 -12.13
C ARG A 100 -28.33 4.10 -12.49
N GLU A 101 -28.99 5.01 -11.80
CA GLU A 101 -28.88 6.45 -12.00
C GLU A 101 -27.51 6.99 -11.52
N SER A 102 -26.94 6.44 -10.46
CA SER A 102 -25.61 6.79 -9.96
C SER A 102 -24.49 6.37 -10.93
N VAL A 103 -24.60 5.19 -11.54
CA VAL A 103 -23.63 4.70 -12.55
C VAL A 103 -23.75 5.48 -13.85
N GLN A 104 -24.95 5.94 -14.23
CA GLN A 104 -25.18 6.72 -15.45
C GLN A 104 -24.73 8.18 -15.32
N SER A 105 -24.77 8.74 -14.11
CA SER A 105 -24.26 10.08 -13.79
C SER A 105 -22.74 10.17 -13.84
N ALA A 106 -22.03 9.11 -13.45
CA ALA A 106 -20.57 9.04 -13.52
C ALA A 106 -20.02 8.97 -14.96
N PHE A 107 -20.82 8.46 -15.91
CA PHE A 107 -20.41 8.36 -17.32
C PHE A 107 -20.69 9.61 -18.15
N THR A 108 -21.51 10.57 -17.68
CA THR A 108 -21.89 11.80 -18.42
C THR A 108 -21.09 13.04 -18.01
N ALA A 109 -20.31 13.01 -16.93
CA ALA A 109 -19.50 14.13 -16.48
C ALA A 109 -18.16 14.32 -17.22
N GLY A 110 -17.85 13.49 -18.21
CA GLY A 110 -16.57 13.46 -18.94
C GLY A 110 -16.58 14.10 -20.34
N ARG A 111 -17.61 14.83 -20.75
CA ARG A 111 -17.62 15.52 -22.07
C ARG A 111 -18.43 16.80 -22.02
N SER A 112 -17.78 17.94 -21.81
CA SER A 112 -17.93 19.17 -22.57
C SER A 112 -17.17 20.33 -21.93
N SER A 113 -16.12 20.78 -22.59
CA SER A 113 -15.70 22.17 -22.58
C SER A 113 -14.92 22.46 -23.84
N ALA A 114 -15.60 22.98 -24.83
CA ALA A 114 -15.03 23.81 -25.89
C ALA A 114 -16.11 24.69 -26.43
N GLY A 115 -15.91 26.00 -26.37
CA GLY A 115 -16.51 26.93 -27.33
C GLY A 115 -17.37 28.06 -26.79
N ALA A 116 -16.73 29.24 -26.66
CA ALA A 116 -17.13 30.54 -27.13
C ALA A 116 -18.26 31.35 -26.45
N ASP A 117 -17.86 32.35 -25.75
CA ASP A 117 -17.94 33.82 -26.06
C ASP A 117 -19.31 34.52 -26.03
N ARG A 118 -19.30 35.70 -25.34
CA ARG A 118 -20.10 36.92 -25.43
C ARG A 118 -21.27 37.19 -24.47
N GLY A 119 -20.99 38.17 -23.60
CA GLY A 119 -21.73 39.46 -23.64
C GLY A 119 -22.82 39.68 -22.59
N GLY A 120 -22.71 40.81 -21.87
CA GLY A 120 -23.83 41.61 -21.37
C GLY A 120 -24.03 41.55 -19.82
N GLU A 121 -23.52 42.42 -19.12
CA GLU A 121 -23.94 43.71 -18.50
C GLU A 121 -25.18 43.69 -17.58
N GLU A 122 -24.97 44.34 -16.42
CA GLU A 122 -25.93 45.06 -15.55
C GLU A 122 -26.83 44.24 -14.62
N ASP A 123 -27.16 44.56 -13.44
CA ASP A 123 -26.98 45.67 -12.50
C ASP A 123 -27.64 45.30 -11.14
N ASP A 124 -27.08 45.84 -10.13
CA ASP A 124 -27.66 46.55 -8.98
C ASP A 124 -28.40 45.83 -7.82
N THR A 125 -27.90 46.23 -6.72
CA THR A 125 -28.48 46.66 -5.43
C THR A 125 -28.80 45.71 -4.27
N ARG A 126 -28.03 46.02 -3.20
CA ARG A 126 -28.46 46.35 -1.81
C ARG A 126 -29.08 45.26 -0.92
N ARG A 127 -28.53 44.94 0.22
CA ARG A 127 -28.51 45.66 1.51
C ARG A 127 -28.00 44.73 2.63
N THR A 128 -27.06 45.20 3.38
CA THR A 128 -26.85 44.90 4.82
C THR A 128 -27.88 45.69 5.64
N PRO A 129 -28.07 45.54 6.96
CA PRO A 129 -27.07 45.31 8.00
C PRO A 129 -27.56 44.53 9.27
N GLY A 130 -26.64 44.26 10.20
CA GLY A 130 -26.88 44.62 11.59
C GLY A 130 -26.59 43.60 12.66
N SER A 131 -25.59 43.97 13.45
CA SER A 131 -25.43 43.99 14.91
C SER A 131 -25.30 42.63 15.64
N GLY A 132 -24.31 42.37 16.44
CA GLY A 132 -23.52 43.21 17.38
C GLY A 132 -23.73 42.73 18.82
N ARG A 133 -22.62 42.40 19.54
CA ARG A 133 -22.31 42.55 20.96
C ARG A 133 -21.22 41.57 21.36
N ILE A 134 -19.97 41.93 21.54
CA ILE A 134 -19.24 42.52 22.68
C ILE A 134 -19.64 41.93 24.06
N TRP A 135 -18.69 41.23 24.70
CA TRP A 135 -18.41 41.31 26.12
C TRP A 135 -16.92 41.21 26.45
N MET A 136 -16.49 42.15 27.31
CA MET A 136 -15.13 42.52 27.73
C MET A 136 -14.51 41.55 28.75
N ALA A 137 -13.28 41.40 28.68
CA ALA A 137 -12.05 41.71 29.45
C ALA A 137 -12.14 41.81 30.99
N ARG A 138 -11.18 41.21 31.68
CA ARG A 138 -10.51 41.72 32.89
C ARG A 138 -9.04 41.32 32.90
N GLN A 139 -8.19 42.28 32.90
CA GLN A 139 -6.90 42.72 33.42
C GLN A 139 -6.50 42.04 34.75
N ASP A 140 -5.24 41.96 35.20
CA ASP A 140 -3.86 42.37 34.94
C ASP A 140 -3.03 41.88 36.15
N PRO A 141 -1.77 42.12 36.39
CA PRO A 141 -0.68 42.71 35.60
C PRO A 141 0.74 42.06 35.81
N GLY A 142 1.71 42.39 34.94
CA GLY A 142 3.14 42.15 35.17
C GLY A 142 3.97 42.80 34.04
N GLY A 143 4.71 43.85 34.35
CA GLY A 143 5.28 44.83 33.46
C GLY A 143 6.51 44.43 32.62
N PRO A 144 6.94 45.30 31.72
CA PRO A 144 7.87 45.02 30.61
C PRO A 144 9.31 45.53 30.82
N PRO A 145 10.30 45.03 30.05
CA PRO A 145 11.58 45.72 29.80
C PRO A 145 11.58 46.53 28.47
N PRO A 146 12.55 47.39 28.23
CA PRO A 146 12.37 48.67 27.53
C PRO A 146 12.64 48.63 26.03
N ALA A 147 12.06 49.64 25.37
CA ALA A 147 12.12 49.95 23.95
C ALA A 147 13.49 50.45 23.45
N SER A 148 13.86 50.10 22.23
CA SER A 148 14.84 50.80 21.40
C SER A 148 14.22 51.38 20.13
N PRO A 149 14.77 52.40 19.46
CA PRO A 149 14.00 53.50 18.93
C PRO A 149 13.50 53.33 17.48
N ALA A 150 12.39 54.01 17.24
CA ALA A 150 11.74 54.14 15.95
C ALA A 150 12.63 54.84 14.89
N VAL A 151 12.74 54.20 13.71
CA VAL A 151 13.21 54.87 12.47
C VAL A 151 11.97 55.14 11.62
N GLY A 152 11.88 56.43 11.20
CA GLY A 152 10.71 57.02 10.59
C GLY A 152 10.33 56.44 9.23
N CYS A 153 9.00 56.34 9.01
CA CYS A 153 8.40 56.07 7.71
C CYS A 153 8.54 57.28 6.78
N HIS A 154 9.39 57.17 5.77
CA HIS A 154 9.30 58.02 4.59
C HIS A 154 8.31 57.43 3.57
N ARG A 155 7.34 58.25 3.15
CA ARG A 155 6.43 57.99 2.04
C ARG A 155 7.25 57.71 0.78
N ALA A 156 7.12 56.52 0.21
CA ALA A 156 7.63 56.14 -1.09
C ALA A 156 6.66 56.64 -2.20
N GLY A 157 7.19 57.35 -3.17
CA GLY A 157 6.52 57.74 -4.40
C GLY A 157 6.36 56.54 -5.37
N PRO A 158 5.73 56.74 -6.55
CA PRO A 158 5.37 55.64 -7.43
C PRO A 158 6.61 54.90 -7.94
N TRP A 159 6.67 53.63 -7.67
CA TRP A 159 7.73 52.73 -8.13
C TRP A 159 7.71 52.65 -9.65
N SER A 160 8.79 53.15 -10.28
CA SER A 160 9.15 52.77 -11.65
C SER A 160 9.34 51.25 -11.66
N GLN A 161 8.74 50.55 -12.64
CA GLN A 161 9.01 49.16 -12.92
C GLN A 161 10.51 48.94 -13.07
N ALA A 162 11.16 48.39 -12.06
CA ALA A 162 12.50 47.87 -12.18
C ALA A 162 12.41 46.70 -13.18
N ALA A 163 13.27 46.77 -14.21
CA ALA A 163 13.47 45.70 -15.16
C ALA A 163 13.60 44.37 -14.40
N GLY A 164 12.81 43.37 -14.80
CA GLY A 164 12.79 42.06 -14.17
C GLY A 164 14.22 41.51 -14.11
N VAL A 165 14.68 41.26 -12.92
CA VAL A 165 15.81 40.35 -12.71
C VAL A 165 15.25 38.99 -13.06
N GLU A 166 15.54 38.47 -14.25
CA GLU A 166 15.26 37.08 -14.60
C GLU A 166 15.98 36.23 -13.55
N GLU A 167 15.22 35.45 -12.78
CA GLU A 167 15.83 34.48 -11.90
C GLU A 167 16.72 33.54 -12.75
N PRO A 168 17.95 33.26 -12.30
CA PRO A 168 18.82 32.37 -13.06
C PRO A 168 18.12 31.06 -13.34
N PRO A 169 18.22 30.54 -14.56
CA PRO A 169 17.52 29.32 -14.94
C PRO A 169 17.95 28.17 -14.00
N LEU A 170 16.97 27.36 -13.56
CA LEU A 170 17.24 26.19 -12.72
C LEU A 170 18.31 25.30 -13.33
N PRO A 171 19.17 24.65 -12.53
CA PRO A 171 20.20 23.76 -13.00
C PRO A 171 19.71 22.66 -13.95
N ALA A 172 20.55 22.24 -14.90
CA ALA A 172 20.28 21.10 -15.78
C ALA A 172 20.61 19.79 -15.05
N VAL A 173 19.71 18.82 -15.09
CA VAL A 173 19.86 17.55 -14.37
C VAL A 173 19.64 16.36 -15.29
N VAL A 174 20.48 15.34 -15.19
CA VAL A 174 20.23 14.03 -15.79
C VAL A 174 19.57 13.12 -14.76
N LEU A 175 18.43 12.55 -15.12
CA LEU A 175 17.77 11.48 -14.35
C LEU A 175 18.19 10.13 -14.94
N THR A 176 18.80 9.28 -14.11
CA THR A 176 19.29 7.96 -14.54
C THR A 176 18.31 6.90 -14.07
N ILE A 177 17.77 6.13 -15.03
CA ILE A 177 16.80 5.04 -14.82
C ILE A 177 17.45 3.75 -15.28
N LEU A 178 17.75 2.84 -14.35
CA LEU A 178 18.35 1.54 -14.60
C LEU A 178 17.39 0.44 -14.15
N ALA A 179 16.83 -0.33 -15.08
CA ALA A 179 15.80 -1.30 -14.76
C ALA A 179 16.25 -2.74 -14.99
N ARG A 180 16.18 -3.57 -13.93
CA ARG A 180 16.30 -5.02 -14.01
C ARG A 180 15.16 -5.67 -13.25
N ASN A 181 14.24 -6.31 -13.99
CA ASN A 181 13.09 -7.05 -13.44
C ASN A 181 12.28 -6.21 -12.44
N ALA A 182 11.87 -5.01 -12.88
CA ALA A 182 11.22 -3.99 -12.07
C ALA A 182 9.74 -3.76 -12.44
N GLU A 183 9.09 -4.68 -13.16
CA GLU A 183 7.68 -4.57 -13.57
C GLU A 183 6.75 -4.19 -12.42
N HIS A 184 7.00 -4.74 -11.21
CA HIS A 184 6.18 -4.51 -10.02
C HIS A 184 6.29 -3.10 -9.46
N SER A 185 7.43 -2.41 -9.63
CA SER A 185 7.72 -1.10 -9.04
C SER A 185 7.65 0.06 -10.04
N LEU A 186 7.99 -0.19 -11.31
CA LEU A 186 8.04 0.83 -12.37
C LEU A 186 6.80 1.73 -12.44
N PRO A 187 5.56 1.23 -12.36
CA PRO A 187 4.39 2.11 -12.44
C PRO A 187 4.40 3.22 -11.38
N HIS A 188 4.76 2.90 -10.14
CA HIS A 188 4.81 3.85 -9.05
C HIS A 188 6.05 4.75 -9.11
N TYR A 189 7.20 4.17 -9.48
CA TYR A 189 8.45 4.87 -9.67
C TYR A 189 8.33 5.95 -10.76
N LEU A 190 7.87 5.58 -11.95
CA LEU A 190 7.70 6.51 -13.06
C LEU A 190 6.66 7.59 -12.74
N GLY A 191 5.55 7.19 -12.12
CA GLY A 191 4.56 8.16 -11.64
C GLY A 191 5.11 9.14 -10.58
N ALA A 192 6.07 8.74 -9.76
CA ALA A 192 6.74 9.64 -8.82
C ALA A 192 7.67 10.62 -9.56
N LEU A 193 8.43 10.16 -10.55
CA LEU A 193 9.30 11.01 -11.38
C LEU A 193 8.49 12.05 -12.18
N GLU A 194 7.35 11.67 -12.76
CA GLU A 194 6.45 12.59 -13.47
C GLU A 194 5.96 13.74 -12.61
N ARG A 195 5.83 13.52 -11.31
CA ARG A 195 5.33 14.50 -10.33
C ARG A 195 6.42 15.35 -9.67
N LEU A 196 7.69 15.14 -10.01
CA LEU A 196 8.74 16.01 -9.50
C LEU A 196 8.45 17.47 -9.89
N ASP A 197 8.50 18.36 -8.91
CA ASP A 197 8.36 19.81 -9.11
C ASP A 197 9.66 20.37 -9.68
N TYR A 198 9.92 20.05 -10.95
CA TYR A 198 11.08 20.50 -11.71
C TYR A 198 10.73 20.65 -13.18
N PRO A 199 11.19 21.72 -13.87
CA PRO A 199 10.87 21.90 -15.29
C PRO A 199 11.46 20.78 -16.14
N ARG A 200 10.60 20.02 -16.84
CA ARG A 200 11.03 18.88 -17.69
C ARG A 200 12.02 19.29 -18.78
N ALA A 201 11.91 20.51 -19.30
CA ALA A 201 12.88 21.08 -20.23
C ALA A 201 14.31 21.28 -19.65
N ARG A 202 14.49 21.11 -18.34
CA ARG A 202 15.77 21.15 -17.64
C ARG A 202 16.22 19.75 -17.17
N LEU A 203 15.45 18.71 -17.51
CA LEU A 203 15.73 17.33 -17.20
C LEU A 203 16.05 16.54 -18.46
N ALA A 204 17.16 15.82 -18.47
CA ALA A 204 17.48 14.81 -19.48
C ALA A 204 17.24 13.42 -18.87
N LEU A 205 16.71 12.50 -19.65
CA LEU A 205 16.53 11.11 -19.25
C LEU A 205 17.63 10.22 -19.84
N TRP A 206 18.29 9.46 -18.97
CA TRP A 206 19.19 8.39 -19.38
C TRP A 206 18.63 7.07 -18.87
N CYS A 207 18.04 6.28 -19.77
CA CYS A 207 17.30 5.07 -19.44
C CYS A 207 17.99 3.84 -20.04
N ALA A 208 18.26 2.85 -19.21
CA ALA A 208 18.82 1.56 -19.66
C ALA A 208 18.10 0.39 -18.97
N THR A 209 18.14 -0.75 -19.64
CA THR A 209 17.65 -2.02 -19.10
C THR A 209 18.81 -3.03 -19.01
N ASP A 210 18.66 -3.98 -18.09
CA ASP A 210 19.62 -5.03 -17.84
C ASP A 210 18.94 -6.40 -17.96
N HIS A 211 18.89 -6.96 -19.19
CA HIS A 211 18.46 -8.33 -19.49
C HIS A 211 17.18 -8.77 -18.75
N ASN A 212 16.10 -7.99 -18.86
CA ASN A 212 14.84 -8.22 -18.17
C ASN A 212 14.17 -9.52 -18.59
N THR A 213 13.64 -10.26 -17.63
CA THR A 213 12.80 -11.46 -17.82
C THR A 213 11.31 -11.18 -17.64
N ASP A 214 10.97 -9.95 -17.26
CA ASP A 214 9.61 -9.43 -17.08
C ASP A 214 9.29 -8.31 -18.09
N ASN A 215 8.18 -7.61 -17.93
CA ASN A 215 7.74 -6.56 -18.85
C ASN A 215 8.42 -5.19 -18.64
N SER A 216 9.47 -5.09 -17.83
CA SER A 216 10.14 -3.82 -17.50
C SER A 216 10.57 -3.03 -18.73
N THR A 217 11.16 -3.70 -19.74
CA THR A 217 11.61 -3.05 -20.97
C THR A 217 10.45 -2.46 -21.75
N GLN A 218 9.35 -3.20 -21.90
CA GLN A 218 8.14 -2.73 -22.58
C GLN A 218 7.52 -1.55 -21.85
N MET A 219 7.39 -1.61 -20.54
CA MET A 219 6.84 -0.51 -19.71
C MET A 219 7.63 0.78 -19.88
N LEU A 220 8.97 0.70 -19.90
CA LEU A 220 9.82 1.86 -20.13
C LEU A 220 9.66 2.42 -21.54
N GLN A 221 9.54 1.56 -22.57
CA GLN A 221 9.26 1.99 -23.94
C GLN A 221 7.90 2.71 -24.05
N GLU A 222 6.84 2.17 -23.45
CA GLU A 222 5.52 2.79 -23.41
C GLU A 222 5.59 4.19 -22.75
N TRP A 223 6.28 4.27 -21.62
CA TRP A 223 6.45 5.51 -20.88
C TRP A 223 7.25 6.55 -21.68
N LEU A 224 8.40 6.18 -22.23
CA LEU A 224 9.23 7.07 -23.03
C LEU A 224 8.51 7.56 -24.28
N ALA A 225 7.73 6.70 -24.93
CA ALA A 225 6.90 7.09 -26.07
C ALA A 225 5.82 8.10 -25.71
N ALA A 226 5.32 8.07 -24.48
CA ALA A 226 4.27 8.97 -24.02
C ALA A 226 4.75 10.31 -23.48
N VAL A 227 5.92 10.35 -22.84
CA VAL A 227 6.38 11.55 -22.11
C VAL A 227 7.77 12.04 -22.54
N GLY A 228 8.49 11.30 -23.38
CA GLY A 228 9.88 11.61 -23.75
C GLY A 228 10.07 12.99 -24.38
N ASP A 229 9.14 13.43 -25.19
CA ASP A 229 9.16 14.75 -25.88
C ASP A 229 9.05 15.94 -24.90
N ASP A 230 8.58 15.73 -23.68
CA ASP A 230 8.51 16.77 -22.65
C ASP A 230 9.88 17.07 -22.03
N TYR A 231 10.83 16.16 -22.12
CA TYR A 231 12.16 16.26 -21.50
C TYR A 231 13.18 16.89 -22.46
N ALA A 232 14.22 17.48 -21.91
CA ALA A 232 15.26 18.17 -22.70
C ALA A 232 15.94 17.24 -23.71
N THR A 233 16.16 15.98 -23.33
CA THR A 233 16.67 14.92 -24.22
C THR A 233 16.43 13.57 -23.56
N VAL A 234 16.41 12.50 -24.39
CA VAL A 234 16.22 11.11 -23.95
C VAL A 234 17.30 10.24 -24.58
N VAL A 235 17.99 9.49 -23.74
CA VAL A 235 18.86 8.40 -24.17
C VAL A 235 18.20 7.10 -23.77
N TRP A 236 17.96 6.22 -24.76
CA TRP A 236 17.38 4.90 -24.54
C TRP A 236 18.35 3.80 -24.92
N ARG A 237 18.75 2.99 -23.93
CA ARG A 237 19.68 1.87 -24.02
C ARG A 237 19.03 0.58 -23.57
N PRO A 238 18.20 -0.04 -24.42
CA PRO A 238 17.65 -1.35 -24.12
C PRO A 238 18.73 -2.43 -24.28
N GLU A 239 19.02 -3.20 -23.25
CA GLU A 239 19.74 -4.47 -23.38
C GLU A 239 18.74 -5.58 -23.69
N GLY A 240 19.09 -6.36 -24.74
CA GLY A 240 18.16 -7.11 -25.54
C GLY A 240 17.65 -8.41 -24.93
N GLU A 241 18.38 -9.52 -25.11
CA GLU A 241 17.82 -10.83 -24.78
C GLU A 241 17.75 -11.08 -23.28
N PRO A 242 16.61 -11.58 -22.77
CA PRO A 242 16.49 -12.00 -21.37
C PRO A 242 17.53 -13.06 -21.03
N ARG A 243 18.32 -12.83 -19.99
CA ARG A 243 19.31 -13.81 -19.53
C ARG A 243 19.64 -13.65 -18.03
N SER A 244 20.13 -14.74 -17.46
CA SER A 244 20.81 -14.72 -16.17
C SER A 244 22.29 -14.47 -16.35
N TYR A 245 22.96 -13.89 -15.36
CA TYR A 245 24.41 -13.79 -15.32
C TYR A 245 25.03 -15.17 -14.99
N PRO A 246 26.31 -15.41 -15.42
CA PRO A 246 27.04 -16.58 -14.96
C PRO A 246 27.05 -16.65 -13.42
N ASP A 247 26.89 -17.84 -12.86
CA ASP A 247 26.88 -18.11 -11.43
C ASP A 247 25.73 -17.42 -10.66
N GLU A 248 24.69 -16.90 -11.36
CA GLU A 248 23.50 -16.33 -10.74
C GLU A 248 22.58 -17.45 -10.24
N GLU A 249 22.44 -17.59 -8.91
CA GLU A 249 21.56 -18.58 -8.26
C GLU A 249 20.08 -18.23 -8.38
N GLY A 250 19.77 -16.96 -8.62
CA GLY A 250 18.42 -16.43 -8.78
C GLY A 250 18.45 -14.96 -9.16
N PRO A 251 17.31 -14.37 -9.54
CA PRO A 251 17.24 -13.01 -10.09
C PRO A 251 17.67 -11.92 -9.10
N LYS A 252 17.88 -12.28 -7.83
CA LYS A 252 18.35 -11.37 -6.75
C LYS A 252 19.77 -11.67 -6.27
N HIS A 253 20.45 -12.65 -6.88
CA HIS A 253 21.85 -12.90 -6.59
C HIS A 253 22.74 -11.88 -7.33
N TRP A 254 23.66 -11.26 -6.58
CA TRP A 254 24.58 -10.26 -7.10
C TRP A 254 25.93 -10.89 -7.42
N THR A 255 26.11 -11.28 -8.68
CA THR A 255 27.40 -11.81 -9.18
C THR A 255 28.37 -10.66 -9.46
N LYS A 256 29.65 -11.00 -9.64
CA LYS A 256 30.66 -10.00 -9.98
C LYS A 256 30.38 -9.35 -11.34
N GLU A 257 29.95 -10.13 -12.31
CA GLU A 257 29.59 -9.68 -13.65
C GLU A 257 28.41 -8.73 -13.64
N ARG A 258 27.39 -9.02 -12.80
CA ARG A 258 26.24 -8.14 -12.62
C ARG A 258 26.66 -6.80 -12.01
N HIS A 259 27.52 -6.80 -10.99
CA HIS A 259 28.06 -5.56 -10.41
C HIS A 259 28.84 -4.76 -11.44
N GLN A 260 29.70 -5.45 -12.23
CA GLN A 260 30.48 -4.78 -13.26
C GLN A 260 29.59 -4.13 -14.30
N PHE A 261 28.60 -4.86 -14.84
CA PHE A 261 27.69 -4.34 -15.85
C PHE A 261 26.87 -3.13 -15.31
N LEU A 262 26.37 -3.21 -14.08
CA LEU A 262 25.69 -2.07 -13.45
C LEU A 262 26.62 -0.85 -13.31
N MET A 263 27.89 -1.06 -12.92
CA MET A 263 28.86 0.03 -12.82
C MET A 263 29.19 0.63 -14.18
N GLU A 264 29.29 -0.20 -15.23
CA GLU A 264 29.49 0.27 -16.62
C GLU A 264 28.31 1.16 -17.07
N LEU A 265 27.07 0.73 -16.84
CA LEU A 265 25.88 1.54 -17.14
C LEU A 265 25.86 2.86 -16.35
N LYS A 266 26.15 2.83 -15.05
CA LYS A 266 26.26 4.05 -14.22
C LYS A 266 27.38 4.98 -14.72
N GLN A 267 28.51 4.42 -15.18
CA GLN A 267 29.61 5.18 -15.76
C GLN A 267 29.22 5.82 -17.09
N GLU A 268 28.51 5.13 -17.96
CA GLU A 268 28.03 5.69 -19.23
C GLU A 268 27.04 6.85 -18.97
N ALA A 269 26.12 6.68 -18.02
CA ALA A 269 25.22 7.76 -17.62
C ALA A 269 25.97 8.98 -17.10
N LEU A 270 27.00 8.77 -16.28
CA LEU A 270 27.85 9.84 -15.74
C LEU A 270 28.62 10.56 -16.86
N THR A 271 29.14 9.81 -17.83
CA THR A 271 29.85 10.36 -19.00
C THR A 271 28.89 11.17 -19.87
N PHE A 272 27.73 10.63 -20.20
CA PHE A 272 26.68 11.37 -20.91
C PHE A 272 26.30 12.66 -20.21
N ALA A 273 26.12 12.64 -18.87
CA ALA A 273 25.76 13.85 -18.14
C ALA A 273 26.84 14.95 -18.23
N ARG A 274 28.10 14.58 -18.22
CA ARG A 274 29.22 15.50 -18.42
C ARG A 274 29.27 16.05 -19.84
N ASP A 275 29.12 15.19 -20.84
CA ASP A 275 29.17 15.57 -22.27
C ASP A 275 27.98 16.45 -22.66
N TRP A 276 26.79 16.19 -22.06
CA TRP A 276 25.60 17.02 -22.24
C TRP A 276 25.70 18.37 -21.52
N GLY A 277 26.66 18.53 -20.59
CA GLY A 277 26.87 19.76 -19.82
C GLY A 277 25.86 19.94 -18.68
N ALA A 278 25.38 18.85 -18.09
CA ALA A 278 24.52 18.87 -16.93
C ALA A 278 25.22 19.46 -15.70
N ASP A 279 24.45 20.10 -14.82
CA ASP A 279 24.93 20.57 -13.52
C ASP A 279 24.95 19.45 -12.48
N TYR A 280 23.97 18.55 -12.59
CA TYR A 280 23.76 17.43 -11.66
C TYR A 280 23.37 16.17 -12.43
N ILE A 281 23.64 15.02 -11.80
CA ILE A 281 23.05 13.72 -12.17
C ILE A 281 22.40 13.08 -10.95
N LEU A 282 21.15 12.62 -11.11
CA LEU A 282 20.40 11.88 -10.10
C LEU A 282 20.38 10.40 -10.49
N PHE A 283 20.94 9.56 -9.64
CA PHE A 283 20.73 8.13 -9.67
C PHE A 283 19.54 7.82 -8.77
N ALA A 284 18.61 7.00 -9.24
CA ALA A 284 17.46 6.54 -8.47
C ALA A 284 17.07 5.15 -8.94
N ASP A 285 17.24 4.15 -8.07
CA ASP A 285 16.86 2.77 -8.35
C ASP A 285 15.34 2.67 -8.52
N THR A 286 14.90 1.75 -9.39
CA THR A 286 13.51 1.67 -9.87
C THR A 286 12.51 1.16 -8.82
N ASP A 287 12.97 0.74 -7.66
CA ASP A 287 12.17 0.36 -6.49
C ASP A 287 12.15 1.45 -5.38
N ASN A 288 12.69 2.63 -5.68
CA ASN A 288 12.73 3.78 -4.78
C ASN A 288 11.67 4.81 -5.21
N ILE A 289 10.68 5.04 -4.37
CA ILE A 289 9.54 5.90 -4.70
C ILE A 289 9.68 7.26 -4.02
N LEU A 290 9.98 8.31 -4.79
CA LEU A 290 10.11 9.68 -4.32
C LEU A 290 8.72 10.31 -4.15
N THR A 291 8.12 10.15 -2.98
CA THR A 291 6.76 10.67 -2.69
C THR A 291 6.71 12.17 -2.48
N ASN A 292 7.83 12.79 -2.11
CA ASN A 292 7.94 14.24 -2.02
C ASN A 292 8.35 14.81 -3.38
N ASN A 293 7.44 15.52 -4.01
CA ASN A 293 7.69 16.12 -5.35
C ASN A 293 8.77 17.19 -5.36
N GLN A 294 9.14 17.77 -4.22
CA GLN A 294 10.21 18.78 -4.11
C GLN A 294 11.59 18.17 -3.87
N THR A 295 11.70 16.82 -3.80
CA THR A 295 12.96 16.15 -3.45
C THR A 295 14.15 16.69 -4.25
N LEU A 296 14.04 16.82 -5.57
CA LEU A 296 15.13 17.27 -6.42
C LEU A 296 15.56 18.71 -6.09
N ARG A 297 14.61 19.64 -5.92
CA ARG A 297 14.90 21.03 -5.51
C ARG A 297 15.59 21.08 -4.17
N LEU A 298 15.03 20.39 -3.17
CA LEU A 298 15.57 20.36 -1.81
C LEU A 298 17.01 19.84 -1.75
N LEU A 299 17.34 18.82 -2.58
CA LEU A 299 18.71 18.31 -2.65
C LEU A 299 19.66 19.28 -3.34
N ILE A 300 19.24 19.93 -4.42
CA ILE A 300 20.03 20.94 -5.14
C ILE A 300 20.33 22.16 -4.24
N GLU A 301 19.34 22.61 -3.48
CA GLU A 301 19.47 23.73 -2.54
C GLU A 301 20.52 23.50 -1.44
N GLN A 302 20.85 22.24 -1.13
CA GLN A 302 21.92 21.94 -0.19
C GLN A 302 23.32 22.34 -0.71
N GLY A 303 23.51 22.42 -2.02
CA GLY A 303 24.81 22.77 -2.63
C GLY A 303 25.94 21.78 -2.31
N LEU A 304 25.60 20.52 -1.98
CA LEU A 304 26.55 19.49 -1.56
C LEU A 304 27.07 18.69 -2.77
N PRO A 305 28.34 18.20 -2.74
CA PRO A 305 28.94 17.49 -3.86
C PRO A 305 28.22 16.17 -4.19
N VAL A 306 27.96 15.35 -3.19
CA VAL A 306 27.13 14.12 -3.28
C VAL A 306 26.16 14.13 -2.12
N VAL A 307 24.86 14.04 -2.43
CA VAL A 307 23.81 14.07 -1.42
C VAL A 307 22.70 13.08 -1.72
N ALA A 308 22.34 12.28 -0.73
CA ALA A 308 21.22 11.36 -0.80
C ALA A 308 20.05 11.85 0.04
N PRO A 309 18.81 11.77 -0.47
CA PRO A 309 17.63 11.88 0.37
C PRO A 309 17.54 10.60 1.22
N MET A 310 17.38 10.71 2.53
CA MET A 310 17.14 9.52 3.35
C MET A 310 15.76 8.94 3.00
N LEU A 311 15.76 7.71 2.51
CA LEU A 311 14.53 6.99 2.18
C LEU A 311 14.08 6.12 3.37
N ASP A 312 12.77 6.07 3.58
CA ASP A 312 12.16 5.23 4.61
C ASP A 312 11.93 3.80 4.06
N SER A 313 11.99 2.80 4.93
CA SER A 313 11.65 1.42 4.63
C SER A 313 10.84 0.81 5.77
N GLN A 314 10.24 -0.36 5.54
CA GLN A 314 9.51 -1.13 6.55
C GLN A 314 10.38 -1.55 7.74
N THR A 315 11.71 -1.53 7.56
CA THR A 315 12.68 -1.95 8.56
C THR A 315 13.59 -0.80 8.99
N TYR A 316 14.64 -1.12 9.68
CA TYR A 316 15.72 -0.18 10.00
C TYR A 316 16.71 0.04 8.84
N TYR A 317 16.47 -0.51 7.65
CA TYR A 317 17.29 -0.30 6.46
C TYR A 317 17.02 1.08 5.84
N SER A 318 18.05 1.68 5.23
CA SER A 318 17.96 2.94 4.47
C SER A 318 19.13 3.04 3.48
N ASN A 319 19.12 4.03 2.61
CA ASN A 319 20.07 4.20 1.51
C ASN A 319 21.39 4.86 1.90
N PHE A 320 21.85 4.67 3.13
CA PHE A 320 23.13 5.20 3.61
C PHE A 320 23.78 4.32 4.68
N TRP A 321 25.08 4.48 4.88
CA TRP A 321 25.84 3.85 5.95
C TRP A 321 26.68 4.88 6.68
N CYS A 322 26.71 4.82 8.03
CA CYS A 322 27.44 5.77 8.86
C CYS A 322 28.89 5.39 9.14
N GLY A 323 29.37 4.25 8.67
CA GLY A 323 30.74 3.78 8.92
C GLY A 323 31.25 2.82 7.87
N ILE A 324 32.57 2.62 7.87
CA ILE A 324 33.30 1.65 7.04
C ILE A 324 34.20 0.82 7.96
N THR A 325 34.33 -0.48 7.68
CA THR A 325 35.31 -1.34 8.32
C THR A 325 36.70 -1.10 7.72
N PRO A 326 37.79 -1.55 8.38
CA PRO A 326 39.15 -1.47 7.80
C PRO A 326 39.27 -2.19 6.45
N GLN A 327 38.42 -3.17 6.18
CA GLN A 327 38.40 -3.94 4.94
C GLN A 327 37.53 -3.31 3.84
N GLY A 328 36.93 -2.14 4.09
CA GLY A 328 36.12 -1.41 3.12
C GLY A 328 34.62 -1.75 3.14
N TYR A 329 34.15 -2.65 4.00
CA TYR A 329 32.71 -2.94 4.14
C TYR A 329 31.96 -1.85 4.89
N TYR A 330 30.68 -1.67 4.55
CA TYR A 330 29.79 -0.77 5.25
C TYR A 330 29.47 -1.25 6.67
N ARG A 331 29.27 -0.28 7.57
CA ARG A 331 29.04 -0.53 9.00
C ARG A 331 28.02 0.43 9.59
N ARG A 332 27.11 -0.07 10.41
CA ARG A 332 26.28 0.78 11.28
C ARG A 332 27.11 1.25 12.48
N THR A 333 27.10 2.55 12.72
CA THR A 333 27.69 3.16 13.92
C THR A 333 26.60 3.65 14.86
N ALA A 334 26.96 4.18 16.03
CA ALA A 334 26.01 4.75 16.99
C ALA A 334 25.12 5.86 16.40
N ASP A 335 25.58 6.54 15.34
CA ASP A 335 24.84 7.63 14.67
C ASP A 335 23.75 7.13 13.71
N TYR A 336 23.79 5.85 13.31
CA TYR A 336 22.87 5.33 12.30
C TYR A 336 21.40 5.44 12.72
N PHE A 337 21.04 4.86 13.85
CA PHE A 337 19.66 4.86 14.33
C PHE A 337 19.12 6.24 14.68
N PRO A 338 19.88 7.13 15.37
CA PRO A 338 19.43 8.51 15.56
C PRO A 338 19.16 9.26 14.27
N THR A 339 19.95 9.01 13.20
CA THR A 339 19.73 9.61 11.87
C THR A 339 18.52 8.97 11.19
N LYS A 340 18.44 7.63 11.12
CA LYS A 340 17.35 6.89 10.47
C LYS A 340 15.98 7.20 11.12
N ASN A 341 15.95 7.31 12.46
CA ASN A 341 14.72 7.59 13.20
C ASN A 341 14.42 9.09 13.34
N ARG A 342 15.16 9.97 12.62
CA ARG A 342 15.00 11.45 12.68
C ARG A 342 15.05 12.02 14.08
N GLN A 343 15.76 11.38 15.01
CA GLN A 343 16.08 11.92 16.34
C GLN A 343 17.07 13.08 16.21
N ARG A 344 17.89 13.07 15.15
CA ARG A 344 18.65 14.22 14.66
C ARG A 344 18.24 14.50 13.20
N ARG A 345 18.01 15.78 12.87
CA ARG A 345 17.59 16.21 11.54
C ARG A 345 18.62 17.13 10.91
N GLY A 346 18.71 17.08 9.59
CA GLY A 346 19.64 17.85 8.79
C GLY A 346 20.33 17.02 7.71
N CYS A 347 21.43 17.54 7.15
CA CYS A 347 22.29 16.81 6.22
C CYS A 347 23.60 16.44 6.91
N PHE A 348 23.95 15.16 6.91
CA PHE A 348 25.08 14.61 7.64
C PHE A 348 26.09 13.98 6.67
N ARG A 349 27.38 14.26 6.92
CA ARG A 349 28.45 13.56 6.21
C ARG A 349 28.45 12.09 6.59
N VAL A 350 28.45 11.23 5.56
CA VAL A 350 28.48 9.77 5.69
C VAL A 350 29.51 9.19 4.71
N PRO A 351 30.08 8.02 4.98
CA PRO A 351 31.06 7.42 4.07
C PRO A 351 30.43 6.83 2.80
N MET A 352 29.17 6.41 2.86
CA MET A 352 28.50 5.73 1.75
C MET A 352 27.04 6.09 1.65
N VAL A 353 26.55 6.23 0.41
CA VAL A 353 25.16 6.30 0.03
C VAL A 353 24.93 5.40 -1.17
N HIS A 354 23.71 4.93 -1.37
CA HIS A 354 23.35 4.05 -2.49
C HIS A 354 21.90 4.28 -2.94
N SER A 355 21.50 3.56 -3.97
CA SER A 355 20.13 3.53 -4.54
C SER A 355 19.67 4.86 -5.09
N THR A 356 19.50 5.90 -4.25
CA THR A 356 19.08 7.23 -4.69
C THR A 356 20.02 8.30 -4.12
N PHE A 357 20.71 9.01 -5.01
CA PHE A 357 21.61 10.11 -4.66
C PHE A 357 21.86 11.05 -5.85
N LEU A 358 22.08 12.32 -5.53
CA LEU A 358 22.37 13.40 -6.46
C LEU A 358 23.88 13.70 -6.42
N VAL A 359 24.50 13.81 -7.58
CA VAL A 359 25.92 14.19 -7.73
C VAL A 359 26.00 15.55 -8.42
N SER A 360 26.66 16.52 -7.79
CA SER A 360 27.00 17.81 -8.41
C SER A 360 28.19 17.63 -9.33
N LEU A 361 28.01 17.85 -10.63
CA LEU A 361 29.09 17.74 -11.65
C LEU A 361 29.99 18.98 -11.66
N ARG A 362 29.58 20.07 -10.97
CA ARG A 362 30.34 21.31 -10.82
C ARG A 362 31.20 21.35 -9.55
N ALA A 363 31.02 20.37 -8.64
CA ALA A 363 31.79 20.32 -7.40
C ALA A 363 33.26 20.04 -7.65
N GLU A 364 34.12 20.59 -6.79
CA GLU A 364 35.55 20.27 -6.82
C GLU A 364 35.79 18.78 -6.67
N GLY A 365 36.66 18.19 -7.51
CA GLY A 365 36.89 16.73 -7.55
C GLY A 365 35.84 15.92 -8.31
N ALA A 366 34.67 16.47 -8.67
CA ALA A 366 33.61 15.73 -9.35
C ALA A 366 34.04 15.13 -10.71
N ALA A 367 34.98 15.77 -11.41
CA ALA A 367 35.53 15.28 -12.67
C ALA A 367 36.29 13.93 -12.51
N GLN A 368 36.77 13.63 -11.29
CA GLN A 368 37.51 12.40 -10.98
C GLN A 368 36.59 11.24 -10.52
N LEU A 369 35.32 11.51 -10.29
CA LEU A 369 34.37 10.46 -9.87
C LEU A 369 34.15 9.48 -11.00
N ALA A 370 34.19 8.19 -10.69
CA ALA A 370 33.93 7.11 -11.61
C ALA A 370 33.30 5.91 -10.88
N PHE A 371 32.45 5.19 -11.61
CA PHE A 371 31.94 3.89 -11.20
C PHE A 371 32.81 2.76 -11.79
N TYR A 372 33.24 2.91 -13.03
CA TYR A 372 34.04 1.91 -13.73
C TYR A 372 35.00 2.57 -14.77
N PRO A 373 36.23 2.09 -14.91
CA PRO A 373 36.88 1.07 -14.08
C PRO A 373 37.11 1.57 -12.65
N PRO A 374 37.22 0.68 -11.65
CA PRO A 374 37.59 1.08 -10.29
C PRO A 374 38.90 1.82 -10.25
N HIS A 375 39.07 2.69 -9.23
CA HIS A 375 40.32 3.45 -9.06
C HIS A 375 41.56 2.54 -9.08
N PRO A 376 42.69 2.92 -9.70
CA PRO A 376 43.87 2.05 -9.81
C PRO A 376 44.39 1.46 -8.51
N ASN A 377 44.21 2.16 -7.39
CA ASN A 377 44.61 1.72 -6.05
C ASN A 377 43.47 1.03 -5.28
N TYR A 378 42.37 0.64 -5.96
CA TYR A 378 41.22 0.01 -5.32
C TYR A 378 41.58 -1.43 -4.90
N THR A 379 41.33 -1.74 -3.62
CA THR A 379 41.60 -3.05 -3.01
C THR A 379 40.45 -3.60 -2.17
N TRP A 380 39.34 -2.84 -2.13
CA TRP A 380 38.15 -3.20 -1.35
C TRP A 380 37.27 -4.22 -2.10
N PRO A 381 36.22 -4.75 -1.46
CA PRO A 381 35.32 -5.70 -2.10
C PRO A 381 34.67 -5.11 -3.37
N PHE A 382 34.51 -5.95 -4.40
CA PHE A 382 33.97 -5.57 -5.69
C PHE A 382 32.42 -5.45 -5.60
N ASP A 383 31.97 -4.27 -5.27
CA ASP A 383 30.59 -3.90 -5.02
C ASP A 383 30.42 -2.45 -5.50
N ASP A 384 29.38 -2.15 -6.26
CA ASP A 384 29.16 -0.83 -6.88
C ASP A 384 29.05 0.32 -5.86
N ILE A 385 28.44 0.06 -4.68
CA ILE A 385 28.34 1.04 -3.60
C ILE A 385 29.72 1.36 -3.03
N ILE A 386 30.53 0.32 -2.80
CA ILE A 386 31.84 0.43 -2.19
C ILE A 386 32.83 1.07 -3.18
N VAL A 387 32.77 0.67 -4.45
CA VAL A 387 33.61 1.27 -5.52
C VAL A 387 33.36 2.77 -5.65
N PHE A 388 32.12 3.20 -5.68
CA PHE A 388 31.77 4.62 -5.78
C PHE A 388 32.18 5.40 -4.53
N ALA A 389 31.95 4.84 -3.34
CA ALA A 389 32.38 5.45 -2.07
C ALA A 389 33.90 5.65 -2.01
N TYR A 390 34.67 4.66 -2.49
CA TYR A 390 36.13 4.77 -2.61
C TYR A 390 36.53 5.86 -3.60
N ALA A 391 35.88 5.93 -4.77
CA ALA A 391 36.13 6.99 -5.76
C ALA A 391 35.89 8.39 -5.17
N CYS A 392 34.80 8.57 -4.41
CA CYS A 392 34.54 9.82 -3.69
C CYS A 392 35.65 10.14 -2.68
N GLN A 393 36.08 9.15 -1.90
CA GLN A 393 37.17 9.34 -0.91
C GLN A 393 38.48 9.70 -1.60
N ALA A 394 38.86 9.01 -2.68
CA ALA A 394 40.09 9.25 -3.41
C ALA A 394 40.11 10.63 -4.09
N ALA A 395 38.97 11.11 -4.57
CA ALA A 395 38.80 12.44 -5.16
C ALA A 395 38.62 13.57 -4.12
N GLY A 396 38.57 13.26 -2.82
CA GLY A 396 38.31 14.23 -1.76
C GLY A 396 36.87 14.76 -1.73
N VAL A 397 35.93 14.12 -2.45
CA VAL A 397 34.54 14.49 -2.56
C VAL A 397 33.78 14.00 -1.33
N THR A 398 33.05 14.90 -0.65
CA THR A 398 32.25 14.55 0.53
C THR A 398 30.88 14.03 0.16
N VAL A 399 30.43 12.98 0.86
CA VAL A 399 29.15 12.33 0.66
C VAL A 399 28.24 12.61 1.86
N HIS A 400 26.96 12.91 1.61
CA HIS A 400 26.01 13.32 2.63
C HIS A 400 24.68 12.58 2.48
N VAL A 401 23.98 12.38 3.61
CA VAL A 401 22.57 11.97 3.66
C VAL A 401 21.76 13.08 4.33
N CYS A 402 20.63 13.46 3.73
CA CYS A 402 19.70 14.45 4.30
C CYS A 402 18.41 13.77 4.76
N ASN A 403 17.96 14.06 6.00
CA ASN A 403 16.74 13.54 6.59
C ASN A 403 15.79 14.62 7.13
N GLU A 404 16.01 15.88 6.73
CA GLU A 404 15.20 17.03 7.13
C GLU A 404 13.71 16.79 6.82
N HIS A 405 13.44 16.26 5.63
CA HIS A 405 12.11 15.96 5.13
C HIS A 405 11.92 14.45 4.99
N ARG A 406 10.65 14.01 4.84
CA ARG A 406 10.35 12.70 4.24
C ARG A 406 10.43 12.88 2.73
N TYR A 407 11.35 12.16 2.09
CA TYR A 407 11.59 12.24 0.65
C TYR A 407 10.89 11.15 -0.13
N GLY A 408 10.78 9.98 0.46
CA GLY A 408 10.17 8.81 -0.16
C GLY A 408 10.51 7.53 0.57
N TYR A 409 10.28 6.44 -0.14
CA TYR A 409 10.42 5.10 0.38
C TYR A 409 11.29 4.24 -0.54
N MET A 410 11.96 3.24 0.02
CA MET A 410 12.73 2.27 -0.71
C MET A 410 12.34 0.86 -0.33
N ASN A 411 12.40 -0.06 -1.29
CA ASN A 411 12.19 -1.46 -1.03
C ASN A 411 13.38 -2.04 -0.25
N VAL A 412 13.10 -2.97 0.66
CA VAL A 412 14.17 -3.69 1.36
C VAL A 412 14.65 -4.82 0.44
N PRO A 413 15.95 -4.95 0.17
CA PRO A 413 16.44 -6.03 -0.66
C PRO A 413 16.02 -7.40 -0.12
N VAL A 414 15.52 -8.26 -0.99
CA VAL A 414 15.25 -9.66 -0.68
C VAL A 414 16.56 -10.47 -0.71
N LYS A 415 16.57 -11.63 -0.05
CA LYS A 415 17.75 -12.49 0.01
C LYS A 415 18.07 -13.09 -1.35
N SER A 416 19.34 -13.46 -1.58
CA SER A 416 19.84 -13.99 -2.87
C SER A 416 19.07 -15.21 -3.39
N HIS A 417 18.56 -16.07 -2.49
CA HIS A 417 17.78 -17.27 -2.86
C HIS A 417 16.29 -17.00 -3.09
N GLN A 418 15.81 -15.78 -2.86
CA GLN A 418 14.41 -15.39 -3.06
C GLN A 418 14.17 -14.98 -4.53
N GLY A 419 12.93 -15.15 -4.99
CA GLY A 419 12.53 -14.89 -6.35
C GLY A 419 11.95 -13.49 -6.59
N LEU A 420 11.54 -13.24 -7.84
CA LEU A 420 10.86 -11.99 -8.21
C LEU A 420 9.49 -11.84 -7.54
N GLU A 421 8.81 -12.95 -7.25
CA GLU A 421 7.52 -12.90 -6.54
C GLU A 421 7.69 -12.44 -5.08
N ASP A 422 8.78 -12.85 -4.41
CA ASP A 422 9.08 -12.36 -3.07
C ASP A 422 9.35 -10.85 -3.07
N GLU A 423 10.02 -10.35 -4.10
CA GLU A 423 10.27 -8.92 -4.25
C GLU A 423 9.00 -8.13 -4.52
N LYS A 424 8.11 -8.65 -5.35
CA LYS A 424 6.79 -8.07 -5.62
C LYS A 424 5.95 -7.99 -4.34
N VAL A 425 5.91 -9.08 -3.56
CA VAL A 425 5.23 -9.10 -2.25
C VAL A 425 5.83 -8.07 -1.29
N ASN A 426 7.16 -7.95 -1.26
CA ASN A 426 7.86 -6.97 -0.45
C ASN A 426 7.53 -5.53 -0.89
N PHE A 427 7.45 -5.29 -2.19
CA PHE A 427 7.07 -3.99 -2.74
C PHE A 427 5.61 -3.64 -2.44
N ILE A 428 4.69 -4.60 -2.53
CA ILE A 428 3.30 -4.39 -2.08
C ILE A 428 3.27 -3.98 -0.61
N HIS A 429 4.05 -4.65 0.25
CA HIS A 429 4.14 -4.27 1.66
C HIS A 429 4.70 -2.85 1.85
N LEU A 430 5.67 -2.42 1.01
CA LEU A 430 6.14 -1.03 1.02
C LEU A 430 5.01 -0.04 0.72
N ILE A 431 4.18 -0.33 -0.28
CA ILE A 431 3.01 0.51 -0.61
C ILE A 431 2.06 0.59 0.59
N LEU A 432 1.77 -0.54 1.23
CA LEU A 432 0.89 -0.58 2.40
C LEU A 432 1.44 0.25 3.57
N GLU A 433 2.73 0.18 3.82
CA GLU A 433 3.40 0.98 4.86
C GLU A 433 3.37 2.49 4.55
N ALA A 434 3.58 2.84 3.30
CA ALA A 434 3.50 4.23 2.88
C ALA A 434 2.08 4.82 3.02
N LEU A 435 1.05 3.98 2.84
CA LEU A 435 -0.35 4.35 3.04
C LEU A 435 -0.71 4.64 4.51
N VAL A 436 0.07 4.15 5.48
CA VAL A 436 -0.18 4.43 6.91
C VAL A 436 0.02 5.91 7.22
N ASP A 437 1.10 6.51 6.70
CA ASP A 437 1.53 7.87 7.03
C ASP A 437 1.27 8.90 5.91
N GLY A 438 0.78 8.46 4.75
CA GLY A 438 0.65 9.34 3.57
C GLY A 438 -0.53 8.99 2.66
N PRO A 439 -0.76 9.83 1.65
CA PRO A 439 -1.77 9.55 0.65
C PRO A 439 -1.35 8.35 -0.23
N PRO A 440 -2.31 7.70 -0.93
CA PRO A 440 -2.02 6.63 -1.87
C PRO A 440 -0.95 7.02 -2.90
N MET A 441 0.04 6.16 -3.09
CA MET A 441 1.04 6.34 -4.14
C MET A 441 0.36 6.21 -5.51
N ARG A 442 0.50 7.23 -6.34
CA ARG A 442 -0.10 7.25 -7.68
C ARG A 442 0.88 6.67 -8.68
N ALA A 443 0.49 5.60 -9.34
CA ALA A 443 1.23 5.06 -10.47
C ALA A 443 1.13 5.96 -11.70
N SER A 444 2.08 5.81 -12.65
CA SER A 444 1.99 6.39 -13.99
C SER A 444 0.77 5.84 -14.74
N VAL A 445 0.12 6.69 -15.52
CA VAL A 445 -0.98 6.30 -16.43
C VAL A 445 -0.46 5.92 -17.82
N HIS A 446 0.83 6.10 -18.06
CA HIS A 446 1.49 5.90 -19.35
C HIS A 446 2.15 4.52 -19.50
N VAL A 447 1.92 3.62 -18.53
CA VAL A 447 2.41 2.23 -18.58
C VAL A 447 1.26 1.24 -18.42
N SER A 448 1.33 0.18 -19.20
CA SER A 448 0.40 -0.94 -19.10
C SER A 448 0.67 -1.73 -17.81
N ARG A 449 -0.38 -2.05 -17.05
CA ARG A 449 -0.30 -2.85 -15.83
C ARG A 449 -1.18 -4.09 -15.94
N PRO A 450 -0.74 -5.23 -15.41
CA PRO A 450 -1.62 -6.38 -15.29
C PRO A 450 -2.92 -6.00 -14.55
N PRO A 451 -4.09 -6.44 -15.02
CA PRO A 451 -5.34 -6.15 -14.35
C PRO A 451 -5.39 -6.85 -12.99
N LYS A 452 -5.67 -6.10 -11.93
CA LYS A 452 -5.90 -6.66 -10.60
C LYS A 452 -7.20 -7.48 -10.58
N ARG A 453 -7.19 -8.61 -9.85
CA ARG A 453 -8.32 -9.54 -9.73
C ARG A 453 -8.71 -9.76 -8.26
N PRO A 454 -9.36 -8.78 -7.61
CA PRO A 454 -9.73 -8.89 -6.21
C PRO A 454 -10.63 -10.11 -5.97
N SER A 455 -10.32 -10.88 -4.92
CA SER A 455 -11.09 -12.04 -4.50
C SER A 455 -11.37 -11.98 -3.00
N LYS A 456 -12.30 -12.81 -2.54
CA LYS A 456 -12.60 -12.98 -1.11
C LYS A 456 -11.72 -14.03 -0.42
N MET A 457 -10.68 -14.55 -1.07
CA MET A 457 -9.74 -15.53 -0.51
C MET A 457 -10.43 -16.77 0.08
N GLY A 458 -11.51 -17.27 -0.52
CA GLY A 458 -12.28 -18.42 -0.01
C GLY A 458 -13.27 -18.10 1.12
N PHE A 459 -13.35 -16.86 1.60
CA PHE A 459 -14.38 -16.43 2.54
C PHE A 459 -15.71 -16.15 1.83
N ASP A 460 -16.83 -16.41 2.50
CA ASP A 460 -18.16 -16.04 1.99
C ASP A 460 -18.31 -14.53 1.89
N GLU A 461 -17.76 -13.79 2.87
CA GLU A 461 -17.74 -12.34 2.89
C GLU A 461 -16.48 -11.80 3.59
N VAL A 462 -16.01 -10.61 3.15
CA VAL A 462 -14.96 -9.85 3.80
C VAL A 462 -15.55 -8.50 4.21
N PHE A 463 -15.66 -8.26 5.50
CA PHE A 463 -16.25 -7.07 6.07
C PHE A 463 -15.18 -6.05 6.48
N VAL A 464 -15.45 -4.78 6.22
CA VAL A 464 -14.63 -3.66 6.69
C VAL A 464 -15.54 -2.73 7.50
N ILE A 465 -15.37 -2.69 8.81
CA ILE A 465 -16.08 -1.78 9.71
C ILE A 465 -15.45 -0.40 9.61
N SER A 466 -16.23 0.61 9.23
CA SER A 466 -15.70 1.97 9.08
C SER A 466 -16.75 3.02 9.41
N LEU A 467 -16.36 4.04 10.19
CA LEU A 467 -17.19 5.19 10.50
C LEU A 467 -17.39 6.09 9.27
N ALA A 468 -18.61 6.48 8.97
CA ALA A 468 -18.93 7.39 7.85
C ALA A 468 -18.16 8.71 7.93
N ARG A 469 -17.88 9.21 9.14
CA ARG A 469 -17.13 10.44 9.39
C ARG A 469 -15.61 10.30 9.29
N ARG A 470 -15.09 9.09 8.99
CA ARG A 470 -13.66 8.82 8.80
C ARG A 470 -13.40 8.35 7.36
N PRO A 471 -13.69 9.18 6.36
CA PRO A 471 -13.46 8.83 4.97
C PRO A 471 -11.99 8.57 4.67
N ASP A 472 -11.07 9.25 5.36
CA ASP A 472 -9.62 9.06 5.31
C ASP A 472 -9.20 7.61 5.65
N ARG A 473 -9.73 7.06 6.76
CA ARG A 473 -9.45 5.67 7.15
C ARG A 473 -10.06 4.68 6.16
N ARG A 474 -11.31 4.93 5.73
CA ARG A 474 -12.01 4.10 4.75
C ARG A 474 -11.25 4.03 3.43
N GLU A 475 -10.82 5.16 2.88
CA GLU A 475 -10.07 5.22 1.63
C GLU A 475 -8.73 4.47 1.74
N ARG A 476 -8.00 4.69 2.82
CA ARG A 476 -6.75 3.97 3.09
C ARG A 476 -6.97 2.47 3.16
N MET A 477 -7.96 2.00 3.92
CA MET A 477 -8.26 0.58 4.07
C MET A 477 -8.65 -0.07 2.74
N LEU A 478 -9.54 0.57 1.96
CA LEU A 478 -9.92 0.07 0.65
C LEU A 478 -8.76 0.07 -0.34
N SER A 479 -7.89 1.08 -0.30
CA SER A 479 -6.67 1.13 -1.11
C SER A 479 -5.72 -0.01 -0.72
N SER A 480 -5.55 -0.29 0.57
CA SER A 480 -4.73 -1.40 1.05
C SER A 480 -5.26 -2.76 0.59
N LEU A 481 -6.57 -2.98 0.69
CA LEU A 481 -7.20 -4.21 0.20
C LEU A 481 -7.06 -4.35 -1.33
N TRP A 482 -7.20 -3.24 -2.07
CA TRP A 482 -7.01 -3.21 -3.51
C TRP A 482 -5.59 -3.59 -3.91
N GLU A 483 -4.57 -3.08 -3.19
CA GLU A 483 -3.17 -3.43 -3.47
C GLU A 483 -2.91 -4.92 -3.26
N MET A 484 -3.53 -5.54 -2.26
CA MET A 484 -3.45 -6.97 -1.97
C MET A 484 -4.43 -7.84 -2.78
N GLU A 485 -5.19 -7.25 -3.70
CA GLU A 485 -6.24 -7.95 -4.47
C GLU A 485 -7.27 -8.66 -3.57
N ILE A 486 -7.69 -8.00 -2.49
CA ILE A 486 -8.73 -8.48 -1.59
C ILE A 486 -10.02 -7.69 -1.85
N SER A 487 -11.13 -8.39 -2.09
CA SER A 487 -12.45 -7.79 -2.26
C SER A 487 -13.14 -7.69 -0.91
N GLY A 488 -13.26 -6.47 -0.38
CA GLY A 488 -13.93 -6.19 0.90
C GLY A 488 -15.19 -5.34 0.74
N ARG A 489 -16.20 -5.60 1.57
CA ARG A 489 -17.43 -4.83 1.68
C ARG A 489 -17.41 -3.95 2.92
N VAL A 490 -17.59 -2.65 2.73
CA VAL A 490 -17.70 -1.71 3.86
C VAL A 490 -19.01 -1.92 4.59
N VAL A 491 -18.94 -2.02 5.91
CA VAL A 491 -20.06 -1.95 6.85
C VAL A 491 -19.95 -0.63 7.59
N GLU A 492 -20.98 0.18 7.52
CA GLU A 492 -21.02 1.45 8.23
C GLU A 492 -21.07 1.20 9.75
N ALA A 493 -20.04 1.66 10.45
CA ALA A 493 -19.94 1.52 11.90
C ALA A 493 -20.97 2.40 12.61
N VAL A 494 -21.49 1.90 13.71
CA VAL A 494 -22.39 2.68 14.59
C VAL A 494 -21.57 3.79 15.28
N ASP A 495 -21.86 5.04 14.95
CA ASP A 495 -21.18 6.18 15.56
C ASP A 495 -21.70 6.42 16.99
N GLY A 496 -20.85 6.21 17.99
CA GLY A 496 -21.19 6.46 19.40
C GLY A 496 -21.70 7.88 19.67
N ARG A 497 -21.35 8.86 18.84
CA ARG A 497 -21.84 10.25 18.95
C ARG A 497 -23.33 10.40 18.66
N THR A 498 -23.91 9.45 17.94
CA THR A 498 -25.36 9.44 17.63
C THR A 498 -26.17 8.70 18.68
N LEU A 499 -25.50 7.99 19.59
CA LEU A 499 -26.16 7.22 20.63
C LEU A 499 -26.58 8.13 21.80
N ASN A 500 -27.81 7.95 22.25
CA ASN A 500 -28.35 8.54 23.49
C ASN A 500 -29.07 7.46 24.29
N SER A 501 -29.41 7.78 25.54
CA SER A 501 -30.05 6.85 26.46
C SER A 501 -31.38 6.29 25.95
N SER A 502 -32.11 7.01 25.09
CA SER A 502 -33.36 6.54 24.49
C SER A 502 -33.09 5.49 23.40
N ILE A 503 -32.12 5.74 22.50
CA ILE A 503 -31.74 4.80 21.44
C ILE A 503 -31.21 3.53 22.07
N MET A 504 -30.30 3.63 23.05
CA MET A 504 -29.70 2.45 23.69
C MET A 504 -30.78 1.56 24.34
N ARG A 505 -31.76 2.18 25.06
CA ARG A 505 -32.88 1.42 25.60
C ARG A 505 -33.76 0.77 24.54
N SER A 506 -34.00 1.44 23.42
CA SER A 506 -34.78 0.86 22.31
C SER A 506 -34.09 -0.33 21.67
N LEU A 507 -32.74 -0.38 21.67
CA LEU A 507 -31.91 -1.50 21.20
C LEU A 507 -31.76 -2.62 22.26
N GLY A 508 -32.32 -2.45 23.48
CA GLY A 508 -32.14 -3.38 24.58
C GLY A 508 -30.72 -3.43 25.13
N VAL A 509 -29.95 -2.34 24.90
CA VAL A 509 -28.57 -2.24 25.37
C VAL A 509 -28.53 -1.77 26.82
N ASP A 510 -27.88 -2.55 27.66
CA ASP A 510 -27.64 -2.24 29.06
C ASP A 510 -26.22 -2.63 29.48
N LEU A 511 -25.68 -1.95 30.49
CA LEU A 511 -24.32 -2.15 30.98
C LEU A 511 -24.20 -3.45 31.80
N LEU A 512 -23.07 -4.15 31.64
CA LEU A 512 -22.70 -5.24 32.54
C LEU A 512 -22.67 -4.71 34.00
N PRO A 513 -23.43 -5.28 34.94
CA PRO A 513 -23.41 -4.85 36.34
C PRO A 513 -22.00 -4.84 36.93
N GLY A 514 -21.59 -3.69 37.47
CA GLY A 514 -20.29 -3.51 38.09
C GLY A 514 -19.11 -3.38 37.11
N TYR A 515 -19.35 -3.24 35.81
CA TYR A 515 -18.28 -3.01 34.85
C TYR A 515 -17.56 -1.69 35.12
N GLN A 516 -16.25 -1.79 35.18
CA GLN A 516 -15.30 -0.67 35.22
C GLN A 516 -14.10 -1.00 34.33
N ASP A 517 -13.69 -0.03 33.53
CA ASP A 517 -12.47 -0.16 32.73
C ASP A 517 -11.26 -0.47 33.64
N PRO A 518 -10.47 -1.51 33.35
CA PRO A 518 -9.44 -2.00 34.25
C PRO A 518 -8.30 -1.02 34.48
N TYR A 519 -8.13 -0.01 33.63
CA TYR A 519 -7.02 0.95 33.72
C TYR A 519 -7.45 2.31 34.25
N SER A 520 -8.63 2.77 33.87
CA SER A 520 -9.13 4.11 34.23
C SER A 520 -10.23 4.09 35.30
N GLY A 521 -10.83 2.93 35.59
CA GLY A 521 -11.96 2.79 36.50
C GLY A 521 -13.26 3.45 36.01
N ARG A 522 -13.29 3.93 34.74
CA ARG A 522 -14.47 4.55 34.15
C ARG A 522 -15.54 3.53 33.74
N THR A 523 -16.74 3.98 33.53
CA THR A 523 -17.79 3.21 32.89
C THR A 523 -17.53 3.09 31.38
N LEU A 524 -18.34 2.26 30.71
CA LEU A 524 -18.35 2.10 29.24
C LEU A 524 -18.59 3.46 28.54
N THR A 525 -17.90 3.69 27.42
CA THR A 525 -18.14 4.86 26.58
C THR A 525 -19.15 4.56 25.46
N LYS A 526 -19.80 5.60 24.94
CA LYS A 526 -20.70 5.46 23.78
C LYS A 526 -19.96 5.00 22.51
N GLY A 527 -18.68 5.34 22.39
CA GLY A 527 -17.83 4.85 21.31
C GLY A 527 -17.57 3.34 21.40
N GLU A 528 -17.33 2.81 22.60
CA GLU A 528 -17.22 1.37 22.85
C GLU A 528 -18.53 0.64 22.58
N VAL A 529 -19.69 1.25 22.94
CA VAL A 529 -21.01 0.73 22.57
C VAL A 529 -21.17 0.68 21.04
N GLY A 530 -20.83 1.76 20.34
CA GLY A 530 -20.90 1.81 18.88
C GLY A 530 -20.01 0.75 18.22
N CYS A 531 -18.78 0.56 18.73
CA CYS A 531 -17.88 -0.49 18.30
C CYS A 531 -18.50 -1.88 18.47
N PHE A 532 -19.03 -2.17 19.68
CA PHE A 532 -19.70 -3.44 19.95
C PHE A 532 -20.87 -3.69 18.99
N LEU A 533 -21.76 -2.71 18.83
CA LEU A 533 -22.93 -2.82 17.94
C LEU A 533 -22.53 -3.05 16.47
N SER A 534 -21.42 -2.47 16.04
CA SER A 534 -20.90 -2.68 14.69
C SER A 534 -20.47 -4.13 14.46
N HIS A 535 -19.74 -4.73 15.40
CA HIS A 535 -19.37 -6.15 15.35
C HIS A 535 -20.61 -7.04 15.50
N TYR A 536 -21.51 -6.70 16.40
CA TYR A 536 -22.75 -7.44 16.64
C TYR A 536 -23.62 -7.53 15.38
N SER A 537 -23.77 -6.44 14.63
CA SER A 537 -24.53 -6.42 13.37
C SER A 537 -23.94 -7.39 12.32
N ILE A 538 -22.61 -7.55 12.27
CA ILE A 538 -21.95 -8.51 11.41
C ILE A 538 -22.28 -9.93 11.87
N TRP A 539 -22.24 -10.23 13.17
CA TRP A 539 -22.60 -11.55 13.69
C TRP A 539 -24.06 -11.92 13.36
N GLU A 540 -24.98 -10.93 13.45
CA GLU A 540 -26.38 -11.12 13.02
C GLU A 540 -26.48 -11.42 11.52
N GLU A 541 -25.76 -10.67 10.68
CA GLU A 541 -25.73 -10.89 9.24
C GLU A 541 -25.18 -12.29 8.90
N VAL A 542 -24.07 -12.69 9.53
CA VAL A 542 -23.47 -14.02 9.36
C VAL A 542 -24.47 -15.12 9.71
N ALA A 543 -25.15 -15.00 10.84
CA ALA A 543 -26.14 -15.97 11.29
C ALA A 543 -27.39 -16.00 10.40
N ALA A 544 -27.90 -14.83 9.99
CA ALA A 544 -29.09 -14.70 9.16
C ALA A 544 -28.89 -15.20 7.74
N ARG A 545 -27.71 -14.91 7.13
CA ARG A 545 -27.36 -15.37 5.79
C ARG A 545 -26.78 -16.78 5.76
N GLY A 546 -26.43 -17.35 6.92
CA GLY A 546 -25.83 -18.69 7.00
C GLY A 546 -24.41 -18.75 6.41
N LEU A 547 -23.62 -17.65 6.54
CA LEU A 547 -22.26 -17.59 6.00
C LEU A 547 -21.34 -18.54 6.80
N ALA A 548 -20.67 -19.44 6.11
CA ALA A 548 -19.85 -20.47 6.75
C ALA A 548 -18.63 -19.89 7.44
N GLN A 549 -17.93 -18.98 6.76
CA GLN A 549 -16.75 -18.28 7.28
C GLN A 549 -16.62 -16.88 6.68
N VAL A 550 -16.29 -15.91 7.53
CA VAL A 550 -16.13 -14.52 7.14
C VAL A 550 -14.84 -13.92 7.71
N LEU A 551 -14.31 -12.94 7.02
CA LEU A 551 -13.18 -12.14 7.47
C LEU A 551 -13.68 -10.75 7.85
N VAL A 552 -13.27 -10.24 9.01
CA VAL A 552 -13.70 -8.95 9.55
C VAL A 552 -12.48 -8.08 9.84
N PHE A 553 -12.50 -6.85 9.37
CA PHE A 553 -11.50 -5.81 9.63
C PHE A 553 -12.14 -4.57 10.26
N GLU A 554 -11.42 -3.90 11.14
CA GLU A 554 -11.61 -2.50 11.46
C GLU A 554 -10.84 -1.61 10.45
N ASP A 555 -11.08 -0.30 10.40
CA ASP A 555 -10.52 0.58 9.36
C ASP A 555 -9.16 1.21 9.73
N ASP A 556 -8.59 0.85 10.89
CA ASP A 556 -7.26 1.29 11.34
C ASP A 556 -6.20 0.18 11.37
N VAL A 557 -6.37 -0.79 10.51
CA VAL A 557 -5.44 -1.93 10.35
C VAL A 557 -4.21 -1.54 9.53
N ARG A 558 -3.05 -1.96 10.03
CA ARG A 558 -1.76 -2.03 9.34
C ARG A 558 -1.45 -3.50 9.09
N PHE A 559 -1.16 -3.85 7.85
CA PHE A 559 -0.93 -5.22 7.42
C PHE A 559 0.54 -5.61 7.53
N GLU A 560 0.82 -6.80 8.03
CA GLU A 560 2.15 -7.40 8.00
C GLU A 560 2.52 -7.89 6.59
N SER A 561 3.83 -8.06 6.36
CA SER A 561 4.34 -8.52 5.06
C SER A 561 3.69 -9.84 4.65
N ASN A 562 3.34 -9.94 3.37
CA ASN A 562 2.66 -11.10 2.78
C ASN A 562 1.36 -11.50 3.53
N PHE A 563 0.59 -10.52 3.96
CA PHE A 563 -0.67 -10.76 4.68
C PHE A 563 -1.56 -11.80 3.97
N ARG A 564 -1.84 -11.57 2.68
CA ARG A 564 -2.72 -12.44 1.90
C ARG A 564 -2.21 -13.87 1.85
N GLY A 565 -0.98 -14.10 1.41
CA GLY A 565 -0.43 -15.45 1.26
C GLY A 565 -0.25 -16.17 2.59
N ARG A 566 0.02 -15.42 3.68
CA ARG A 566 0.08 -16.00 5.04
C ARG A 566 -1.30 -16.39 5.56
N LEU A 567 -2.33 -15.60 5.28
CA LEU A 567 -3.70 -15.92 5.68
C LEU A 567 -4.25 -17.11 4.88
N GLU A 568 -4.06 -17.15 3.57
CA GLU A 568 -4.48 -18.28 2.73
C GLU A 568 -3.83 -19.57 3.22
N ARG A 569 -2.52 -19.56 3.47
CA ARG A 569 -1.79 -20.73 4.03
C ARG A 569 -2.31 -21.13 5.41
N LEU A 570 -2.56 -20.17 6.31
CA LEU A 570 -3.10 -20.46 7.64
C LEU A 570 -4.45 -21.17 7.55
N MET A 571 -5.34 -20.70 6.67
CA MET A 571 -6.66 -21.31 6.51
C MET A 571 -6.60 -22.69 5.85
N GLU A 572 -5.69 -22.89 4.89
CA GLU A 572 -5.40 -24.19 4.29
C GLU A 572 -4.87 -25.20 5.34
N GLU A 573 -3.94 -24.80 6.21
CA GLU A 573 -3.42 -25.61 7.31
C GLU A 573 -4.54 -25.99 8.30
N VAL A 574 -5.40 -25.04 8.67
CA VAL A 574 -6.56 -25.27 9.57
C VAL A 574 -7.55 -26.23 8.96
N GLU A 575 -7.83 -26.12 7.66
CA GLU A 575 -8.72 -27.03 6.94
C GLU A 575 -8.13 -28.44 6.81
N ALA A 576 -6.85 -28.54 6.46
CA ALA A 576 -6.15 -29.84 6.30
C ALA A 576 -6.14 -30.66 7.60
N GLU A 577 -5.90 -30.02 8.76
CA GLU A 577 -5.94 -30.64 10.07
C GLU A 577 -7.36 -30.78 10.64
N LYS A 578 -8.37 -30.26 9.93
CA LYS A 578 -9.80 -30.27 10.35
C LYS A 578 -9.99 -29.74 11.77
N LEU A 579 -9.22 -28.70 12.13
CA LEU A 579 -9.33 -28.07 13.44
C LEU A 579 -10.74 -27.47 13.62
N PRO A 580 -11.49 -27.83 14.64
CA PRO A 580 -12.77 -27.18 14.90
C PRO A 580 -12.54 -25.82 15.57
N TRP A 581 -12.89 -24.73 14.90
CA TRP A 581 -12.71 -23.36 15.37
C TRP A 581 -14.01 -22.54 15.26
N ASP A 582 -14.09 -21.48 16.07
CA ASP A 582 -15.21 -20.52 16.04
C ASP A 582 -14.70 -19.11 15.69
N LEU A 583 -13.50 -18.73 16.18
CA LEU A 583 -12.87 -17.44 15.95
C LEU A 583 -11.35 -17.59 15.83
N ILE A 584 -10.73 -16.90 14.86
CA ILE A 584 -9.28 -16.84 14.72
C ILE A 584 -8.87 -15.36 14.63
N TYR A 585 -8.14 -14.88 15.61
CA TYR A 585 -7.58 -13.53 15.58
C TYR A 585 -6.41 -13.44 14.59
N LEU A 586 -6.41 -12.38 13.80
CA LEU A 586 -5.31 -12.01 12.92
C LEU A 586 -4.56 -10.77 13.42
N GLY A 587 -5.26 -9.89 14.16
CA GLY A 587 -4.71 -8.68 14.78
C GLY A 587 -5.37 -8.42 16.12
N ARG A 588 -4.56 -8.42 17.19
CA ARG A 588 -4.99 -8.17 18.57
C ARG A 588 -3.79 -7.74 19.43
N LYS A 589 -4.04 -7.18 20.61
CA LYS A 589 -3.01 -6.93 21.61
C LYS A 589 -2.97 -8.11 22.59
N GLN A 590 -1.95 -8.94 22.51
CA GLN A 590 -1.68 -10.02 23.45
C GLN A 590 -1.26 -9.44 24.81
N VAL A 591 -1.84 -9.93 25.89
CA VAL A 591 -1.48 -9.51 27.24
C VAL A 591 -0.38 -10.42 27.79
N ASN A 592 -0.55 -11.73 27.71
CA ASN A 592 0.39 -12.75 28.21
C ASN A 592 0.74 -13.74 27.08
N PRO A 593 1.57 -13.35 26.09
CA PRO A 593 1.87 -14.19 24.94
C PRO A 593 2.60 -15.51 25.32
N GLU A 594 3.31 -15.54 26.43
CA GLU A 594 4.02 -16.70 26.95
C GLU A 594 3.11 -17.81 27.51
N GLU A 595 1.86 -17.46 27.88
CA GLU A 595 0.87 -18.40 28.38
C GLU A 595 0.06 -19.06 27.25
N GLU A 596 0.24 -18.62 26.02
CA GLU A 596 -0.53 -19.11 24.88
C GLU A 596 0.05 -20.42 24.31
N ALA A 597 -0.71 -21.50 24.42
CA ALA A 597 -0.29 -22.79 23.94
C ALA A 597 -0.29 -22.85 22.40
N ALA A 598 0.80 -23.36 21.83
CA ALA A 598 0.85 -23.68 20.41
C ALA A 598 -0.16 -24.80 20.07
N VAL A 599 -0.78 -24.72 18.91
CA VAL A 599 -1.65 -25.78 18.44
C VAL A 599 -0.80 -26.87 17.80
N GLU A 600 -1.06 -28.13 18.18
CA GLU A 600 -0.31 -29.27 17.64
C GLU A 600 -0.43 -29.31 16.11
N ARG A 601 0.66 -29.50 15.39
CA ARG A 601 0.80 -29.54 13.92
C ARG A 601 0.45 -28.25 13.17
N LEU A 602 0.10 -27.18 13.87
CA LEU A 602 -0.20 -25.87 13.29
C LEU A 602 0.75 -24.82 13.86
N PRO A 603 1.98 -24.73 13.34
CA PRO A 603 3.01 -23.86 13.91
C PRO A 603 2.66 -22.38 13.86
N HIS A 604 1.76 -21.98 12.95
CA HIS A 604 1.31 -20.61 12.76
C HIS A 604 0.05 -20.26 13.57
N LEU A 605 -0.37 -21.15 14.49
CA LEU A 605 -1.59 -20.96 15.29
C LEU A 605 -1.34 -21.24 16.78
N VAL A 606 -1.92 -20.41 17.64
CA VAL A 606 -1.94 -20.58 19.09
C VAL A 606 -3.36 -20.53 19.60
N VAL A 607 -3.60 -21.16 20.77
CA VAL A 607 -4.86 -20.97 21.50
C VAL A 607 -4.89 -19.55 22.04
N ALA A 608 -5.95 -18.77 21.73
CA ALA A 608 -6.04 -17.38 22.12
C ALA A 608 -6.09 -17.23 23.64
N GLY A 609 -5.19 -16.40 24.19
CA GLY A 609 -5.19 -15.92 25.56
C GLY A 609 -5.96 -14.60 25.73
N TYR A 610 -5.95 -14.05 26.95
CA TYR A 610 -6.54 -12.75 27.20
C TYR A 610 -5.87 -11.65 26.38
N SER A 611 -6.68 -10.82 25.75
CA SER A 611 -6.20 -9.81 24.80
C SER A 611 -7.18 -8.64 24.69
N TYR A 612 -6.67 -7.52 24.15
CA TYR A 612 -7.45 -6.37 23.72
C TYR A 612 -7.42 -6.25 22.20
N TRP A 613 -8.25 -5.36 21.65
CA TRP A 613 -8.43 -5.02 20.24
C TRP A 613 -9.07 -6.13 19.41
N THR A 614 -9.85 -5.72 18.45
CA THR A 614 -10.58 -6.56 17.48
C THR A 614 -10.23 -6.20 16.04
N LEU A 615 -8.99 -5.74 15.81
CA LEU A 615 -8.51 -5.17 14.52
C LEU A 615 -8.85 -6.03 13.30
N ALA A 616 -8.60 -7.35 13.41
CA ALA A 616 -8.87 -8.29 12.35
C ALA A 616 -9.06 -9.70 12.90
N TYR A 617 -10.11 -10.40 12.44
CA TYR A 617 -10.39 -11.78 12.83
C TYR A 617 -11.20 -12.52 11.77
N VAL A 618 -11.09 -13.85 11.77
CA VAL A 618 -11.95 -14.76 11.01
C VAL A 618 -13.01 -15.32 11.95
N LEU A 619 -14.26 -15.37 11.50
CA LEU A 619 -15.40 -15.84 12.28
C LEU A 619 -16.16 -16.93 11.50
N SER A 620 -16.46 -18.05 12.18
CA SER A 620 -17.32 -19.09 11.62
C SER A 620 -18.80 -18.82 11.94
N LEU A 621 -19.69 -19.44 11.17
CA LEU A 621 -21.13 -19.43 11.45
C LEU A 621 -21.45 -19.94 12.87
N ALA A 622 -20.73 -20.96 13.31
CA ALA A 622 -20.90 -21.51 14.66
C ALA A 622 -20.48 -20.49 15.72
N GLY A 623 -19.37 -19.80 15.50
CA GLY A 623 -18.89 -18.73 16.36
C GLY A 623 -19.89 -17.57 16.46
N ALA A 624 -20.39 -17.06 15.32
CA ALA A 624 -21.41 -16.01 15.32
C ALA A 624 -22.65 -16.39 16.11
N ARG A 625 -23.15 -17.61 15.91
CA ARG A 625 -24.32 -18.11 16.67
C ARG A 625 -24.07 -18.22 18.17
N LYS A 626 -22.87 -18.64 18.60
CA LYS A 626 -22.52 -18.67 20.03
C LYS A 626 -22.46 -17.28 20.65
N LEU A 627 -21.85 -16.33 19.94
CA LEU A 627 -21.77 -14.94 20.39
C LEU A 627 -23.16 -14.31 20.55
N LEU A 628 -24.06 -14.51 19.59
CA LEU A 628 -25.45 -14.02 19.66
C LEU A 628 -26.27 -14.71 20.74
N ALA A 629 -26.10 -16.05 20.90
CA ALA A 629 -26.84 -16.84 21.89
C ALA A 629 -26.55 -16.40 23.34
N SER A 630 -25.40 -15.80 23.60
CA SER A 630 -25.05 -15.26 24.92
C SER A 630 -25.83 -13.99 25.30
N GLN A 631 -26.61 -13.42 24.38
CA GLN A 631 -27.42 -12.21 24.57
C GLN A 631 -26.62 -11.04 25.18
N PRO A 632 -25.54 -10.57 24.53
CA PRO A 632 -24.60 -9.63 25.13
C PRO A 632 -25.15 -8.23 25.29
N LEU A 633 -26.19 -7.82 24.53
CA LEU A 633 -26.69 -6.45 24.53
C LEU A 633 -27.21 -6.00 25.90
N CYS A 634 -27.90 -6.89 26.65
CA CYS A 634 -28.43 -6.55 27.97
C CYS A 634 -27.40 -6.62 29.12
N ARG A 635 -26.12 -6.81 28.81
CA ARG A 635 -25.00 -6.88 29.76
C ARG A 635 -23.69 -6.56 29.05
N MET A 636 -23.69 -5.40 28.41
CA MET A 636 -22.61 -4.98 27.52
C MET A 636 -21.36 -4.54 28.29
N LEU A 637 -20.21 -4.91 27.76
CA LEU A 637 -18.89 -4.40 28.08
C LEU A 637 -18.13 -4.24 26.73
N PRO A 638 -16.93 -3.66 26.65
CA PRO A 638 -16.22 -3.52 25.38
C PRO A 638 -16.08 -4.86 24.65
N VAL A 639 -16.19 -4.86 23.33
CA VAL A 639 -16.17 -6.10 22.50
C VAL A 639 -14.87 -6.89 22.67
N ASP A 640 -13.76 -6.20 22.86
CA ASP A 640 -12.44 -6.79 23.09
C ASP A 640 -12.27 -7.44 24.47
N GLU A 641 -13.12 -7.09 25.46
CA GLU A 641 -13.23 -7.78 26.74
C GLU A 641 -14.33 -8.86 26.73
N PHE A 642 -15.40 -8.66 25.97
CA PHE A 642 -16.46 -9.66 25.80
C PHE A 642 -15.96 -10.95 25.15
N LEU A 643 -15.18 -10.85 24.05
CA LEU A 643 -14.69 -12.03 23.35
C LEU A 643 -13.87 -12.96 24.26
N PRO A 644 -12.89 -12.48 25.07
CA PRO A 644 -12.17 -13.30 26.05
C PRO A 644 -13.05 -13.94 27.11
N ILE A 645 -14.18 -13.33 27.48
CA ILE A 645 -15.16 -14.00 28.34
C ILE A 645 -15.74 -15.24 27.63
N MET A 646 -16.11 -15.12 26.35
CA MET A 646 -16.77 -16.18 25.61
C MET A 646 -15.90 -17.42 25.38
N PHE A 647 -14.56 -17.28 25.40
CA PHE A 647 -13.62 -18.40 25.39
C PHE A 647 -12.90 -18.63 26.73
N ASP A 648 -13.49 -18.14 27.84
CA ASP A 648 -13.11 -18.39 29.23
C ASP A 648 -11.68 -17.99 29.59
N ARG A 649 -11.16 -16.88 29.00
CA ARG A 649 -9.82 -16.33 29.26
C ARG A 649 -9.80 -14.95 29.92
N HIS A 650 -10.94 -14.38 30.20
CA HIS A 650 -11.01 -13.09 30.90
C HIS A 650 -10.61 -13.25 32.37
N PRO A 651 -9.75 -12.37 32.96
CA PRO A 651 -9.23 -12.52 34.31
C PRO A 651 -10.28 -12.26 35.41
N ASN A 652 -11.37 -11.53 35.09
CA ASN A 652 -12.38 -11.18 36.08
C ASN A 652 -13.51 -12.22 36.12
N GLU A 653 -13.53 -13.05 37.18
CA GLU A 653 -14.52 -14.09 37.38
C GLU A 653 -15.95 -13.56 37.57
N GLN A 654 -16.11 -12.33 38.12
CA GLN A 654 -17.43 -11.72 38.30
C GLN A 654 -18.05 -11.39 36.93
N TYR A 655 -17.27 -10.88 36.00
CA TYR A 655 -17.75 -10.60 34.64
C TYR A 655 -18.10 -11.90 33.90
N LYS A 656 -17.26 -12.93 34.02
CA LYS A 656 -17.49 -14.25 33.43
C LYS A 656 -18.77 -14.92 33.94
N ALA A 657 -19.14 -14.71 35.20
CA ALA A 657 -20.37 -15.28 35.80
C ALA A 657 -21.66 -14.86 35.11
N HIS A 658 -21.65 -13.73 34.37
CA HIS A 658 -22.82 -13.24 33.64
C HIS A 658 -23.04 -13.93 32.29
N PHE A 659 -22.09 -14.72 31.80
CA PHE A 659 -22.16 -15.35 30.46
C PHE A 659 -22.01 -16.86 30.53
N TRP A 660 -22.90 -17.56 29.82
CA TRP A 660 -22.89 -19.01 29.73
C TRP A 660 -23.64 -19.48 28.48
N PRO A 661 -23.14 -20.51 27.72
CA PRO A 661 -21.83 -21.17 27.90
C PRO A 661 -20.66 -20.30 27.43
N ARG A 662 -19.46 -20.54 27.95
CA ARG A 662 -18.20 -19.90 27.55
C ARG A 662 -17.34 -20.90 26.79
N ASP A 663 -17.85 -21.39 25.67
CA ASP A 663 -17.30 -22.51 24.90
C ASP A 663 -16.84 -22.09 23.49
N LEU A 664 -16.59 -20.78 23.27
CA LEU A 664 -16.06 -20.28 21.99
C LEU A 664 -14.64 -20.81 21.79
N ARG A 665 -14.40 -21.51 20.67
CA ARG A 665 -13.08 -22.04 20.32
C ARG A 665 -12.30 -20.96 19.61
N ALA A 666 -11.49 -20.22 20.36
CA ALA A 666 -10.75 -19.08 19.87
C ALA A 666 -9.27 -19.39 19.72
N PHE A 667 -8.72 -19.03 18.58
CA PHE A 667 -7.31 -19.16 18.20
C PHE A 667 -6.76 -17.83 17.74
N SER A 668 -5.45 -17.75 17.52
CA SER A 668 -4.77 -16.58 17.01
C SER A 668 -3.62 -16.95 16.09
N ALA A 669 -3.48 -16.22 15.00
CA ALA A 669 -2.31 -16.31 14.13
C ALA A 669 -1.01 -16.00 14.92
N ARG A 670 0.06 -16.74 14.63
CA ARG A 670 1.38 -16.52 15.20
C ARG A 670 2.46 -16.65 14.12
N PRO A 671 3.24 -15.60 13.83
CA PRO A 671 3.04 -14.25 14.35
C PRO A 671 1.74 -13.61 13.83
N LEU A 672 1.27 -12.56 14.51
CA LEU A 672 0.10 -11.79 14.08
C LEU A 672 0.27 -11.27 12.66
N LEU A 673 -0.83 -11.15 11.92
CA LEU A 673 -0.87 -10.69 10.53
C LEU A 673 -1.25 -9.21 10.39
N ALA A 674 -1.76 -8.62 11.48
CA ALA A 674 -2.22 -7.24 11.50
C ALA A 674 -1.91 -6.57 12.83
N ALA A 675 -1.63 -5.26 12.77
CA ALA A 675 -1.37 -4.37 13.88
C ALA A 675 -2.18 -3.08 13.71
N PRO A 676 -2.35 -2.24 14.74
CA PRO A 676 -2.99 -0.93 14.55
C PRO A 676 -2.06 0.01 13.79
N THR A 677 -2.67 0.94 13.01
CA THR A 677 -1.90 1.97 12.30
C THR A 677 -1.21 2.94 13.26
N HIS A 678 -1.86 3.27 14.36
CA HIS A 678 -1.38 4.22 15.37
C HIS A 678 -1.66 3.73 16.77
N TYR A 679 -0.95 4.29 17.73
CA TYR A 679 -1.05 3.96 19.15
C TYR A 679 -1.35 5.20 19.99
N ALA A 680 -1.84 5.02 21.21
CA ALA A 680 -1.98 6.13 22.16
C ALA A 680 -0.63 6.80 22.39
N GLY A 681 -0.62 8.13 22.28
CA GLY A 681 0.59 8.94 22.40
C GLY A 681 1.30 9.26 21.08
N ASP A 682 0.87 8.67 19.96
CA ASP A 682 1.31 9.11 18.65
C ASP A 682 0.74 10.52 18.35
N ALA A 683 1.50 11.36 17.64
CA ALA A 683 1.08 12.71 17.32
C ALA A 683 -0.23 12.71 16.52
N GLU A 684 -1.16 13.57 16.90
CA GLU A 684 -2.45 13.79 16.23
C GLU A 684 -3.43 12.58 16.25
N TRP A 685 -3.10 11.49 16.98
CA TRP A 685 -3.99 10.35 17.07
C TRP A 685 -4.94 10.43 18.28
N LEU A 686 -6.22 10.22 18.01
CA LEU A 686 -7.27 10.10 19.01
C LEU A 686 -8.10 8.84 18.78
N SER A 687 -8.35 8.07 19.83
CA SER A 687 -9.23 6.91 19.79
C SER A 687 -10.69 7.35 19.62
N ASP A 688 -11.39 6.79 18.65
CA ASP A 688 -12.83 7.06 18.45
C ASP A 688 -13.71 6.34 19.48
N THR A 689 -13.18 5.34 20.15
CA THR A 689 -13.86 4.58 21.20
C THR A 689 -13.62 5.18 22.59
N GLU A 690 -12.38 5.21 23.04
CA GLU A 690 -12.02 5.56 24.42
C GLU A 690 -12.18 7.04 24.77
N THR A 691 -12.02 7.95 23.80
CA THR A 691 -12.19 9.39 24.01
C THR A 691 -13.63 9.87 23.83
N SER A 692 -14.56 8.96 23.61
CA SER A 692 -15.99 9.22 23.46
C SER A 692 -16.65 9.53 24.81
N SER A 693 -17.88 10.07 24.77
CA SER A 693 -18.67 10.37 25.98
C SER A 693 -18.95 9.12 26.82
N PRO A 694 -18.98 9.23 28.15
CA PRO A 694 -19.42 8.13 28.99
C PRO A 694 -20.83 7.65 28.64
N TRP A 695 -21.15 6.43 29.05
CA TRP A 695 -22.43 5.77 28.89
C TRP A 695 -23.65 6.64 29.31
N ASP A 696 -23.56 7.28 30.46
CA ASP A 696 -24.61 8.03 31.13
C ASP A 696 -24.59 9.54 30.84
N ASP A 697 -23.63 10.02 30.03
CA ASP A 697 -23.50 11.43 29.67
C ASP A 697 -24.09 11.73 28.29
N ASP A 698 -25.33 12.25 28.27
CA ASP A 698 -25.98 12.69 27.04
C ASP A 698 -25.57 14.12 26.60
N SER A 699 -24.66 14.78 27.33
CA SER A 699 -24.18 16.14 26.99
C SER A 699 -23.25 16.18 25.77
N GLY A 700 -22.79 15.03 25.31
CA GLY A 700 -21.84 14.94 24.19
C GLY A 700 -20.40 15.39 24.51
N ARG A 701 -20.08 15.51 25.81
CA ARG A 701 -18.76 15.94 26.27
C ARG A 701 -17.71 14.89 25.95
N ILE A 702 -16.73 15.26 25.13
CA ILE A 702 -15.54 14.43 24.87
C ILE A 702 -14.66 14.43 26.10
N ILE A 703 -14.29 13.26 26.59
CA ILE A 703 -13.36 13.14 27.70
C ILE A 703 -11.93 13.23 27.14
N SER A 704 -11.16 14.18 27.65
CA SER A 704 -9.71 14.19 27.46
C SER A 704 -9.12 13.01 28.22
N TRP A 705 -8.66 12.01 27.49
CA TRP A 705 -8.16 10.80 28.08
C TRP A 705 -6.62 10.81 28.17
N SER A 706 -6.07 10.53 29.33
CA SER A 706 -4.63 10.38 29.54
C SER A 706 -4.38 9.10 30.31
N GLY A 707 -4.07 8.01 29.62
CA GLY A 707 -3.49 6.87 30.28
C GLY A 707 -4.09 5.47 30.08
N SER A 708 -4.93 5.14 29.04
CA SER A 708 -5.30 3.74 28.85
C SER A 708 -4.13 2.90 28.35
N HIS A 709 -3.74 1.95 29.15
CA HIS A 709 -2.76 0.95 28.75
C HIS A 709 -3.30 0.03 27.65
N LYS A 710 -4.62 0.03 27.35
CA LYS A 710 -5.20 -0.73 26.24
C LYS A 710 -4.63 -0.30 24.90
N THR A 711 -4.51 0.99 24.65
CA THR A 711 -4.08 1.56 23.38
C THR A 711 -2.60 1.95 23.35
N LEU A 712 -1.86 1.78 24.45
CA LEU A 712 -0.41 1.93 24.43
C LEU A 712 0.24 0.82 23.59
N ARG A 713 1.29 1.21 22.86
CA ARG A 713 2.16 0.24 22.17
C ARG A 713 2.69 -0.75 23.21
N GLY A 714 2.41 -2.04 23.03
CA GLY A 714 3.05 -3.11 23.80
C GLY A 714 4.57 -3.06 23.65
N PRO A 715 5.36 -3.72 24.53
CA PRO A 715 6.77 -3.89 24.26
C PRO A 715 6.89 -4.46 22.84
N ARG A 716 7.62 -3.75 21.96
CA ARG A 716 8.02 -4.34 20.70
C ARG A 716 8.72 -5.64 21.07
N LEU A 717 8.20 -6.75 20.64
CA LEU A 717 8.98 -7.93 20.40
C LEU A 717 9.93 -7.54 19.26
N ASP A 718 11.00 -6.82 19.64
CA ASP A 718 12.14 -6.70 18.77
C ASP A 718 12.55 -8.13 18.46
N LEU A 719 12.55 -8.50 17.19
CA LEU A 719 13.15 -9.72 16.67
C LEU A 719 14.69 -9.73 16.89
N ALA A 720 15.17 -8.91 17.82
CA ALA A 720 16.49 -8.89 18.40
C ALA A 720 16.37 -9.28 19.88
N GLY A 721 16.17 -10.56 20.16
CA GLY A 721 16.51 -11.15 21.45
C GLY A 721 18.00 -10.99 21.69
N SER A 722 18.41 -9.86 22.25
CA SER A 722 19.74 -9.70 22.82
C SER A 722 19.68 -9.95 24.31
N SER A 723 19.61 -11.21 24.71
CA SER A 723 20.27 -11.66 25.93
C SER A 723 21.78 -11.64 25.68
N GLY A 724 22.51 -10.94 26.53
CA GLY A 724 23.97 -10.79 26.44
C GLY A 724 24.70 -12.12 26.36
N HIS A 725 25.05 -12.52 25.19
CA HIS A 725 26.08 -13.50 24.89
C HIS A 725 26.90 -12.97 23.71
N SER A 726 28.22 -13.12 23.84
CA SER A 726 29.26 -12.80 22.86
C SER A 726 28.80 -12.98 21.44
N LEU A 727 28.91 -11.90 20.63
CA LEU A 727 28.65 -11.84 19.20
C LEU A 727 29.24 -13.06 18.48
N PRO A 728 28.44 -13.79 17.71
CA PRO A 728 28.96 -14.73 16.72
C PRO A 728 29.81 -13.95 15.71
N PRO A 729 30.77 -14.60 15.01
CA PRO A 729 31.53 -13.95 13.96
C PRO A 729 30.56 -13.29 12.96
N PRO A 730 30.91 -12.12 12.39
CA PRO A 730 30.02 -11.39 11.51
C PRO A 730 29.57 -12.30 10.37
N PRO A 731 28.25 -12.37 10.09
CA PRO A 731 27.75 -13.04 8.91
C PRO A 731 28.33 -12.37 7.65
N HIS A 732 28.33 -13.07 6.54
CA HIS A 732 28.74 -12.50 5.25
C HIS A 732 28.02 -11.15 5.03
N PRO A 733 28.68 -10.11 4.52
CA PRO A 733 28.18 -8.72 4.50
C PRO A 733 26.81 -8.51 3.87
N ARG A 734 26.30 -9.47 3.13
CA ARG A 734 24.97 -9.43 2.50
C ARG A 734 23.86 -10.10 3.32
N ASP A 735 24.16 -10.84 4.35
CA ASP A 735 23.15 -11.42 5.24
C ASP A 735 22.57 -10.37 6.24
N GLU A 736 23.15 -9.16 6.26
CA GLU A 736 22.63 -8.00 6.99
C GLU A 736 21.80 -7.04 6.10
N LEU A 737 21.70 -7.32 4.78
CA LEU A 737 20.83 -6.60 3.86
C LEU A 737 19.42 -7.20 3.84
#